data_217c957b4583d9eed7f11f3e7fe1cdb0
#
_entry.id   217c957b4583d9eed7f11f3e7fe1cdb0
#
_cell.length_a   1.000
_cell.length_b   1.000
_cell.length_c   1.000
_cell.angle_alpha   90.00
_cell.angle_beta   90.00
_cell.angle_gamma   90.00
#
_symmetry.space_group_name_H-M   'P 1'
#
loop_
_entity.id
_entity.type
_entity.pdbx_description
1 polymer ?
#
loop_
_entity_poly.entity_id
_entity_poly.type
_entity_poly.pdbx_seq_one_letter_code
_entity_poly.pdbx_strand_id
1 'polypeptide(L)'
;MKSFETEPIEDAAAADSASNKHELGRLGPSSSEKSTTIEEEISDERDVVDSDLVVYEEKAEDEVPQRRRFSPPTREQLLTWIPFWGVILLGAVLRFWGLGDKPLHHDESLHAYYSLQLLNNMAHWTWCINPPPQGYSCYIYTPLLHGPFQFHFIALVYKISQLLGAPDNGVNTTTVRILAATLGTGIVALPFFLRDYLGKVGAWLACFLLAVSPSMVYFSRFAREDIYMAFFTLLMVVGIARYVHTRKMRWLVITAAGFAFSYATKEATFLTIMVFGSFLGALIAWELGLKAPLRSRFNQESPVVAWLPKSFAPVTVLVYFAIAGVAAKYLFAWIKSVSIYITDPNNVNAANNYVQRLKDITVAIVPVIGILLGAFVLVLLYREIRGKVVVAKRRGLANKVDPERQPLLDTILTMPWTHWFFALLCAWVIFLLLFSVMLTNIRGGIGDGVWQGLYYWLQQQQVARGSQPWYYYLMLIPLYEQIGVVFGLLGIIRSVVQPTRFRLFLVYWFVGNLILYSWAAEKMPWLMIHITMPMLILAAIGLEPAVVTCINFMKNLFARFSSPKEAEALHANDGYAQEFPKARPKVGIFATSISFLGVIMAVLLLLPTVHNMYEVAYVHPADGPHEMMVYVQTTTDVNTVMAKVDALDQKMFGGKHQMQIGLTGDATWPYAWYLRDYPNVCFDFPTGCPGWKNVPVIIGGGDNPYGLEQQYGGATNNPDKYTYQLYKMRTWWDEGYKPPATGGIGPGLWLSYGDNPPLNAKFNLGLAAQHIWQWWWQRRAIGDTGGAYDMVLFIRNDLSTAVKP
;
A
#
# COMPACT_ATOMS: atom_id res chain seq x y z
N MET A 1 3.51 -20.95 56.93
CA MET A 1 3.56 -20.30 58.25
C MET A 1 2.78 -19.00 58.14
N LYS A 2 1.66 -18.99 58.88
CA LYS A 2 0.80 -17.90 59.39
C LYS A 2 0.39 -16.82 58.40
N SER A 3 -0.86 -16.77 57.80
CA SER A 3 -2.21 -16.64 58.45
C SER A 3 -2.41 -15.40 59.29
N PHE A 4 -3.37 -14.58 58.85
CA PHE A 4 -4.42 -13.87 59.55
C PHE A 4 -5.13 -13.01 58.50
N GLU A 5 -6.35 -13.28 57.94
CA GLU A 5 -7.73 -13.19 58.50
C GLU A 5 -7.94 -11.97 59.39
N THR A 6 -8.86 -11.09 59.02
CA THR A 6 -10.31 -11.12 59.32
C THR A 6 -10.98 -9.84 58.76
N GLU A 7 -12.20 -10.07 58.26
CA GLU A 7 -13.34 -9.17 58.06
C GLU A 7 -13.92 -8.60 59.33
N PRO A 8 -15.15 -8.05 59.26
CA PRO A 8 -15.71 -6.78 58.75
C PRO A 8 -16.45 -5.99 59.88
N ILE A 9 -17.07 -4.86 59.57
CA ILE A 9 -18.28 -4.36 60.29
C ILE A 9 -18.99 -3.28 59.39
N GLU A 10 -20.16 -3.51 59.12
CA GLU A 10 -21.48 -3.05 58.83
C GLU A 10 -21.93 -1.76 59.59
N ASP A 11 -22.92 -1.16 58.91
CA ASP A 11 -24.17 -0.52 59.33
C ASP A 11 -24.16 0.94 59.87
N ALA A 12 -25.04 1.69 59.37
CA ALA A 12 -26.42 2.03 59.41
C ALA A 12 -26.65 3.55 59.29
N ALA A 13 -27.43 3.90 58.44
CA ALA A 13 -28.86 4.27 58.44
C ALA A 13 -29.19 5.72 58.87
N ALA A 14 -29.85 6.35 58.03
CA ALA A 14 -31.25 6.81 57.96
C ALA A 14 -31.56 8.28 58.28
N ALA A 15 -32.43 8.80 57.44
CA ALA A 15 -33.57 9.67 57.61
C ALA A 15 -33.33 11.16 57.97
N ASP A 16 -34.06 12.12 57.57
CA ASP A 16 -35.44 12.24 57.11
C ASP A 16 -35.71 13.62 56.52
N SER A 17 -36.51 13.72 55.58
CA SER A 17 -37.76 14.46 55.39
C SER A 17 -37.84 15.96 55.28
N ALA A 18 -38.61 16.29 54.33
CA ALA A 18 -39.83 17.07 54.22
C ALA A 18 -39.70 18.50 53.71
N SER A 19 -40.26 18.73 52.53
CA SER A 19 -41.59 19.26 52.22
C SER A 19 -41.73 20.78 52.33
N ASN A 20 -41.99 21.47 51.27
CA ASN A 20 -43.29 22.07 51.05
C ASN A 20 -43.50 22.80 49.72
N LYS A 21 -44.59 22.53 49.12
CA LYS A 21 -45.38 23.11 48.08
C LYS A 21 -45.80 24.56 48.37
N HIS A 22 -46.04 25.32 47.31
CA HIS A 22 -47.28 26.05 46.94
C HIS A 22 -46.95 26.93 45.71
N GLU A 23 -47.53 26.73 44.62
CA GLU A 23 -48.87 27.02 44.03
C GLU A 23 -49.05 28.46 43.51
N LEU A 24 -49.36 28.53 42.22
CA LEU A 24 -50.37 29.27 41.50
C LEU A 24 -50.31 30.79 41.37
N GLY A 25 -50.41 31.21 40.09
CA GLY A 25 -50.94 32.50 39.69
C GLY A 25 -50.90 32.83 38.22
N ARG A 26 -51.92 32.40 37.49
CA ARG A 26 -52.27 32.87 36.13
C ARG A 26 -52.68 34.33 36.13
N LEU A 27 -52.39 35.11 35.05
CA LEU A 27 -53.39 35.83 34.22
C LEU A 27 -52.64 36.75 33.21
N GLY A 28 -52.95 36.66 31.92
CA GLY A 28 -52.79 37.67 30.92
C GLY A 28 -54.09 38.51 30.82
N PRO A 29 -54.42 39.24 29.74
CA PRO A 29 -53.59 39.81 28.67
C PRO A 29 -53.94 41.35 28.43
N SER A 30 -53.52 41.88 27.25
CA SER A 30 -54.12 42.99 26.50
C SER A 30 -53.26 44.25 26.41
N SER A 31 -52.88 44.56 25.23
CA SER A 31 -53.41 45.46 24.20
C SER A 31 -52.94 46.88 24.23
N SER A 32 -52.37 47.26 23.11
CA SER A 32 -52.68 48.44 22.26
C SER A 32 -52.03 49.81 22.59
N GLU A 33 -51.47 50.25 21.57
CA GLU A 33 -51.69 51.43 20.74
C GLU A 33 -50.69 52.60 20.85
N LYS A 34 -50.12 52.84 19.68
CA LYS A 34 -49.97 54.11 18.97
C LYS A 34 -49.20 55.29 19.59
N SER A 35 -48.26 55.67 18.84
CA SER A 35 -48.24 56.79 17.90
C SER A 35 -47.33 57.97 18.20
N THR A 36 -46.66 58.41 17.15
CA THR A 36 -46.23 59.72 16.63
C THR A 36 -44.97 60.42 17.12
N THR A 37 -44.02 60.44 16.13
CA THR A 37 -43.25 61.60 15.62
C THR A 37 -42.84 62.73 16.54
N ILE A 38 -41.57 63.13 16.42
CA ILE A 38 -41.07 64.40 15.87
C ILE A 38 -39.49 64.31 15.82
N GLU A 39 -39.01 64.94 14.76
CA GLU A 39 -37.66 65.26 14.35
C GLU A 39 -36.90 66.10 15.34
N GLU A 40 -35.56 65.97 15.42
CA GLU A 40 -34.63 67.09 15.08
C GLU A 40 -33.17 66.66 15.24
N GLU A 41 -32.37 67.10 14.29
CA GLU A 41 -30.99 67.13 14.05
C GLU A 41 -30.07 67.36 15.28
N ILE A 42 -28.88 66.82 15.26
CA ILE A 42 -27.58 67.47 15.16
C ILE A 42 -26.41 66.46 15.11
N SER A 43 -25.60 66.61 14.08
CA SER A 43 -24.26 66.23 13.76
C SER A 43 -23.30 65.81 14.90
N ASP A 44 -22.50 64.77 14.78
CA ASP A 44 -21.09 64.83 14.33
C ASP A 44 -20.36 63.49 14.41
N GLU A 45 -19.71 63.15 13.35
CA GLU A 45 -18.55 62.32 13.09
C GLU A 45 -18.11 61.32 14.16
N ARG A 46 -18.21 60.00 13.80
CA ARG A 46 -17.06 59.10 13.70
C ARG A 46 -17.44 57.87 12.89
N ASP A 47 -17.00 57.86 11.63
CA ASP A 47 -16.89 56.67 10.80
C ASP A 47 -16.02 55.64 11.48
N VAL A 48 -16.60 54.49 11.81
CA VAL A 48 -15.93 53.19 11.79
C VAL A 48 -16.86 52.24 11.06
N VAL A 49 -16.54 52.07 9.80
CA VAL A 49 -17.09 51.10 8.88
C VAL A 49 -16.95 49.71 9.48
N ASP A 50 -18.03 49.14 9.95
CA ASP A 50 -18.16 47.74 10.26
C ASP A 50 -18.98 47.09 9.13
N SER A 51 -18.33 46.88 8.00
CA SER A 51 -18.85 46.11 6.89
C SER A 51 -18.07 44.82 6.88
N ASP A 52 -18.72 43.74 7.13
CA ASP A 52 -18.67 42.40 6.56
C ASP A 52 -19.10 41.33 7.58
N LEU A 53 -20.32 41.51 8.07
CA LEU A 53 -21.09 40.39 8.61
C LEU A 53 -21.82 39.71 7.44
N VAL A 54 -21.12 38.82 6.70
CA VAL A 54 -21.83 37.80 5.95
C VAL A 54 -22.33 36.78 6.95
N VAL A 55 -23.51 37.04 7.46
CA VAL A 55 -24.31 36.07 8.20
C VAL A 55 -24.74 35.01 7.19
N TYR A 56 -24.03 33.86 7.15
CA TYR A 56 -24.66 32.63 6.73
C TYR A 56 -25.68 32.31 7.84
N GLU A 57 -26.90 32.76 7.69
CA GLU A 57 -28.05 32.12 8.33
C GLU A 57 -28.09 30.67 7.84
N GLU A 58 -27.45 29.78 8.59
CA GLU A 58 -27.82 28.39 8.57
C GLU A 58 -29.23 28.35 9.16
N LYS A 59 -30.24 28.33 8.28
CA LYS A 59 -31.58 27.89 8.66
C LYS A 59 -31.40 26.55 9.33
N ALA A 60 -31.46 26.57 10.65
CA ALA A 60 -31.77 25.40 11.44
C ALA A 60 -33.23 25.03 11.10
N GLU A 61 -33.40 24.37 9.96
CA GLU A 61 -34.56 23.55 9.76
C GLU A 61 -34.36 22.35 10.72
N ASP A 62 -35.17 22.27 11.74
CA ASP A 62 -35.44 21.10 12.55
C ASP A 62 -35.95 19.97 11.63
N GLU A 63 -35.08 19.46 10.77
CA GLU A 63 -35.28 18.18 10.11
C GLU A 63 -35.01 17.10 11.15
N VAL A 64 -36.08 16.61 11.77
CA VAL A 64 -36.16 15.24 12.31
C VAL A 64 -35.37 14.33 11.33
N PRO A 65 -34.39 13.56 11.80
CA PRO A 65 -33.61 12.71 10.91
C PRO A 65 -34.55 11.71 10.23
N GLN A 66 -35.05 12.10 9.05
CA GLN A 66 -35.76 11.15 8.19
C GLN A 66 -34.78 10.02 7.94
N ARG A 67 -35.08 8.82 8.46
CA ARG A 67 -34.46 7.57 8.03
C ARG A 67 -34.43 7.61 6.51
N ARG A 68 -33.26 7.86 5.91
CA ARG A 68 -33.09 7.80 4.47
C ARG A 68 -33.61 6.47 3.99
N ARG A 69 -34.84 6.46 3.46
CA ARG A 69 -35.38 5.32 2.71
C ARG A 69 -34.36 5.05 1.59
N PHE A 70 -33.97 3.82 1.45
CA PHE A 70 -33.11 3.36 0.37
C PHE A 70 -33.85 3.68 -0.93
N SER A 71 -33.52 4.81 -1.55
CA SER A 71 -34.02 5.11 -2.89
C SER A 71 -33.19 4.30 -3.87
N PRO A 72 -33.82 3.53 -4.76
CA PRO A 72 -33.10 2.80 -5.79
C PRO A 72 -32.27 3.81 -6.62
N PRO A 73 -31.10 3.40 -7.07
CA PRO A 73 -30.25 4.28 -7.87
C PRO A 73 -31.00 4.73 -9.13
N THR A 74 -30.90 6.00 -9.48
CA THR A 74 -31.49 6.51 -10.73
C THR A 74 -30.86 5.85 -11.95
N ARG A 75 -31.55 5.81 -13.08
CA ARG A 75 -31.05 5.29 -14.34
C ARG A 75 -29.69 5.93 -14.71
N GLU A 76 -29.52 7.22 -14.49
CA GLU A 76 -28.27 7.95 -14.73
C GLU A 76 -27.12 7.48 -13.81
N GLN A 77 -27.43 7.24 -12.53
CA GLN A 77 -26.46 6.66 -11.60
C GLN A 77 -26.04 5.27 -12.04
N LEU A 78 -26.98 4.42 -12.44
CA LEU A 78 -26.68 3.08 -12.95
C LEU A 78 -25.80 3.13 -14.21
N LEU A 79 -26.14 3.98 -15.19
CA LEU A 79 -25.36 4.16 -16.42
C LEU A 79 -23.93 4.66 -16.13
N THR A 80 -23.75 5.44 -15.06
CA THR A 80 -22.42 5.87 -14.62
C THR A 80 -21.65 4.78 -13.89
N TRP A 81 -22.31 3.94 -13.09
CA TRP A 81 -21.68 2.94 -12.23
C TRP A 81 -21.39 1.61 -12.92
N ILE A 82 -22.22 1.18 -13.87
CA ILE A 82 -22.05 -0.09 -14.59
C ILE A 82 -20.65 -0.23 -15.21
N PRO A 83 -20.10 0.77 -15.95
CA PRO A 83 -18.76 0.67 -16.52
C PRO A 83 -17.67 0.50 -15.43
N PHE A 84 -17.80 1.15 -14.26
CA PHE A 84 -16.87 0.96 -13.16
C PHE A 84 -16.97 -0.44 -12.57
N TRP A 85 -18.18 -0.93 -12.32
CA TRP A 85 -18.38 -2.29 -11.82
C TRP A 85 -17.86 -3.35 -12.80
N GLY A 86 -18.03 -3.14 -14.09
CA GLY A 86 -17.46 -4.02 -15.12
C GLY A 86 -15.93 -4.10 -15.03
N VAL A 87 -15.26 -2.96 -14.86
CA VAL A 87 -13.80 -2.93 -14.69
C VAL A 87 -13.35 -3.54 -13.36
N ILE A 88 -14.08 -3.28 -12.28
CA ILE A 88 -13.76 -3.88 -10.96
C ILE A 88 -13.92 -5.41 -11.04
N LEU A 89 -14.99 -5.89 -11.68
CA LEU A 89 -15.20 -7.32 -11.89
C LEU A 89 -14.09 -7.94 -12.73
N LEU A 90 -13.69 -7.28 -13.85
CA LEU A 90 -12.54 -7.70 -14.64
C LEU A 90 -11.29 -7.79 -13.78
N GLY A 91 -11.01 -6.75 -12.98
CA GLY A 91 -9.89 -6.73 -12.05
C GLY A 91 -9.93 -7.85 -11.01
N ALA A 92 -11.11 -8.20 -10.51
CA ALA A 92 -11.31 -9.32 -9.60
C ALA A 92 -11.04 -10.65 -10.29
N VAL A 93 -11.65 -10.89 -11.47
CA VAL A 93 -11.44 -12.12 -12.25
C VAL A 93 -9.96 -12.35 -12.50
N LEU A 94 -9.24 -11.32 -13.00
CA LEU A 94 -7.79 -11.43 -13.26
C LEU A 94 -6.94 -11.72 -12.01
N ARG A 95 -7.43 -11.45 -10.80
CA ARG A 95 -6.69 -11.69 -9.57
C ARG A 95 -7.03 -13.00 -8.88
N PHE A 96 -8.27 -13.43 -9.00
CA PHE A 96 -8.75 -14.63 -8.31
C PHE A 96 -8.69 -15.91 -9.16
N TRP A 97 -8.66 -15.79 -10.50
CA TRP A 97 -8.61 -16.94 -11.40
C TRP A 97 -7.31 -17.73 -11.22
N GLY A 98 -7.39 -19.06 -10.97
CA GLY A 98 -6.22 -19.92 -10.80
C GLY A 98 -5.26 -19.45 -9.70
N LEU A 99 -5.76 -18.92 -8.56
CA LEU A 99 -4.96 -18.26 -7.53
C LEU A 99 -4.02 -19.24 -6.79
N GLY A 100 -4.38 -20.52 -6.74
CA GLY A 100 -3.61 -21.58 -6.08
C GLY A 100 -2.59 -22.31 -6.96
N ASP A 101 -2.56 -22.05 -8.27
CA ASP A 101 -1.87 -22.92 -9.24
C ASP A 101 -0.33 -22.90 -9.11
N LYS A 102 0.26 -21.76 -8.74
CA LYS A 102 1.70 -21.68 -8.55
C LYS A 102 2.12 -22.06 -7.12
N PRO A 103 3.28 -22.69 -6.92
CA PRO A 103 3.85 -22.93 -5.59
C PRO A 103 4.00 -21.63 -4.78
N LEU A 104 3.93 -21.73 -3.44
CA LEU A 104 4.19 -20.58 -2.59
C LEU A 104 5.66 -20.17 -2.68
N HIS A 105 5.90 -18.88 -2.88
CA HIS A 105 7.22 -18.28 -2.69
C HIS A 105 7.75 -18.58 -1.28
N HIS A 106 9.06 -18.61 -1.09
CA HIS A 106 9.61 -18.85 0.25
C HIS A 106 9.08 -17.86 1.30
N ASP A 107 8.95 -16.57 0.97
CA ASP A 107 8.33 -15.58 1.87
C ASP A 107 6.82 -15.84 2.07
N GLU A 108 6.07 -16.20 1.00
CA GLU A 108 4.65 -16.56 1.15
C GLU A 108 4.49 -17.77 2.10
N SER A 109 5.36 -18.78 1.98
CA SER A 109 5.31 -19.97 2.82
C SER A 109 5.57 -19.65 4.30
N LEU A 110 6.49 -18.72 4.56
CA LEU A 110 6.78 -18.20 5.88
C LEU A 110 5.57 -17.44 6.47
N HIS A 111 4.98 -16.54 5.68
CA HIS A 111 3.77 -15.82 6.11
C HIS A 111 2.60 -16.77 6.37
N ALA A 112 2.41 -17.76 5.49
CA ALA A 112 1.38 -18.78 5.63
C ALA A 112 1.54 -19.60 6.92
N TYR A 113 2.76 -20.05 7.20
CA TYR A 113 3.09 -20.87 8.38
C TYR A 113 2.84 -20.10 9.69
N TYR A 114 3.38 -18.88 9.81
CA TYR A 114 3.19 -18.09 11.03
C TYR A 114 1.74 -17.58 11.19
N SER A 115 1.01 -17.37 10.08
CA SER A 115 -0.42 -17.08 10.14
C SER A 115 -1.23 -18.27 10.68
N LEU A 116 -0.85 -19.51 10.30
CA LEU A 116 -1.46 -20.72 10.85
C LEU A 116 -1.14 -20.89 12.34
N GLN A 117 0.11 -20.63 12.74
CA GLN A 117 0.50 -20.61 14.15
C GLN A 117 -0.35 -19.58 14.93
N LEU A 118 -0.50 -18.36 14.41
CA LEU A 118 -1.34 -17.34 15.04
C LEU A 118 -2.81 -17.80 15.14
N LEU A 119 -3.37 -18.42 14.09
CA LEU A 119 -4.73 -18.97 14.13
C LEU A 119 -4.89 -20.00 15.25
N ASN A 120 -3.95 -20.92 15.37
CA ASN A 120 -3.93 -21.94 16.42
C ASN A 120 -3.80 -21.30 17.81
N ASN A 121 -2.99 -20.28 17.95
CA ASN A 121 -2.85 -19.52 19.20
C ASN A 121 -4.14 -18.79 19.60
N MET A 122 -4.93 -18.30 18.64
CA MET A 122 -6.22 -17.65 18.95
C MET A 122 -7.21 -18.62 19.63
N ALA A 123 -7.14 -19.92 19.37
CA ALA A 123 -7.96 -20.93 20.04
C ALA A 123 -7.61 -21.05 21.54
N HIS A 124 -6.38 -20.72 21.92
CA HIS A 124 -5.85 -20.77 23.29
C HIS A 124 -5.19 -19.45 23.68
N TRP A 125 -5.84 -18.33 23.35
CA TRP A 125 -5.28 -16.97 23.47
C TRP A 125 -4.73 -16.66 24.86
N THR A 126 -5.37 -17.13 25.94
CA THR A 126 -4.92 -16.92 27.33
C THR A 126 -3.58 -17.58 27.64
N TRP A 127 -3.21 -18.65 26.92
CA TRP A 127 -1.90 -19.31 27.09
C TRP A 127 -0.74 -18.42 26.61
N CYS A 128 -1.01 -17.46 25.74
CA CYS A 128 0.02 -16.56 25.23
C CYS A 128 0.14 -15.23 26.03
N ILE A 129 -0.72 -14.99 27.04
CA ILE A 129 -0.60 -13.85 27.97
C ILE A 129 0.38 -14.18 29.10
N ASN A 130 0.31 -15.41 29.62
CA ASN A 130 1.22 -15.93 30.63
C ASN A 130 2.26 -16.86 29.96
N PRO A 131 3.35 -17.24 30.65
CA PRO A 131 4.26 -18.22 30.10
C PRO A 131 3.47 -19.43 29.56
N PRO A 132 3.60 -19.78 28.28
CA PRO A 132 2.84 -20.86 27.68
C PRO A 132 3.20 -22.20 28.34
N PRO A 133 2.32 -23.22 28.32
CA PRO A 133 2.66 -24.57 28.74
C PRO A 133 3.89 -25.08 28.01
N GLN A 134 4.66 -25.93 28.67
CA GLN A 134 5.88 -26.50 28.07
C GLN A 134 5.57 -27.17 26.73
N GLY A 135 6.34 -26.83 25.69
CA GLY A 135 6.13 -27.32 24.32
C GLY A 135 5.10 -26.52 23.50
N TYR A 136 4.43 -25.50 24.05
CA TYR A 136 3.53 -24.62 23.30
C TYR A 136 4.26 -23.36 22.84
N SER A 137 4.24 -23.10 21.55
CA SER A 137 4.89 -21.91 20.94
C SER A 137 3.86 -20.89 20.53
N CYS A 138 3.97 -19.66 21.03
CA CYS A 138 3.12 -18.55 20.66
C CYS A 138 3.79 -17.69 19.59
N TYR A 139 2.99 -17.26 18.60
CA TYR A 139 3.44 -16.26 17.63
C TYR A 139 3.70 -14.93 18.36
N ILE A 140 4.88 -14.37 18.12
CA ILE A 140 5.31 -13.07 18.60
C ILE A 140 5.70 -12.22 17.39
N TYR A 141 5.33 -10.93 17.39
CA TYR A 141 5.79 -10.02 16.35
C TYR A 141 7.33 -9.96 16.31
N THR A 142 7.89 -10.19 15.13
CA THR A 142 9.30 -9.99 14.87
C THR A 142 9.51 -9.13 13.62
N PRO A 143 10.27 -8.03 13.73
CA PRO A 143 10.55 -7.14 12.60
C PRO A 143 11.30 -7.78 11.44
N LEU A 144 12.02 -8.89 11.68
CA LEU A 144 12.70 -9.66 10.63
C LEU A 144 11.74 -10.22 9.58
N LEU A 145 10.45 -10.36 9.93
CA LEU A 145 9.39 -10.86 9.08
C LEU A 145 8.48 -9.74 8.55
N HIS A 146 8.94 -8.50 8.59
CA HIS A 146 8.18 -7.28 8.31
C HIS A 146 7.02 -7.02 9.31
N GLY A 147 6.02 -6.22 8.92
CA GLY A 147 4.95 -5.84 9.84
C GLY A 147 3.93 -6.96 10.12
N PRO A 148 3.18 -6.85 11.23
CA PRO A 148 2.26 -7.90 11.69
C PRO A 148 0.96 -8.01 10.89
N PHE A 149 0.64 -7.06 10.00
CA PHE A 149 -0.64 -6.98 9.29
C PHE A 149 -0.99 -8.29 8.57
N GLN A 150 -0.08 -8.80 7.73
CA GLN A 150 -0.35 -9.98 6.90
C GLN A 150 -0.65 -11.22 7.73
N PHE A 151 0.04 -11.43 8.84
CA PHE A 151 -0.17 -12.61 9.69
C PHE A 151 -1.56 -12.65 10.29
N HIS A 152 -2.05 -11.50 10.80
CA HIS A 152 -3.38 -11.40 11.38
C HIS A 152 -4.48 -11.58 10.34
N PHE A 153 -4.32 -10.98 9.16
CA PHE A 153 -5.38 -11.01 8.16
C PHE A 153 -5.38 -12.30 7.33
N ILE A 154 -4.23 -12.95 7.11
CA ILE A 154 -4.20 -14.30 6.53
C ILE A 154 -4.81 -15.30 7.52
N ALA A 155 -4.50 -15.20 8.83
CA ALA A 155 -5.15 -16.02 9.86
C ALA A 155 -6.68 -15.84 9.89
N LEU A 156 -7.15 -14.58 9.71
CA LEU A 156 -8.58 -14.28 9.58
C LEU A 156 -9.19 -14.93 8.34
N VAL A 157 -8.49 -14.88 7.19
CA VAL A 157 -8.93 -15.55 5.95
C VAL A 157 -9.03 -17.06 6.18
N TYR A 158 -8.05 -17.69 6.82
CA TYR A 158 -8.13 -19.11 7.18
C TYR A 158 -9.36 -19.41 8.02
N LYS A 159 -9.59 -18.60 9.07
CA LYS A 159 -10.77 -18.79 9.94
C LYS A 159 -12.09 -18.68 9.19
N ILE A 160 -12.23 -17.68 8.32
CA ILE A 160 -13.42 -17.53 7.49
C ILE A 160 -13.56 -18.72 6.53
N SER A 161 -12.47 -19.16 5.90
CA SER A 161 -12.46 -20.30 4.98
C SER A 161 -12.83 -21.61 5.68
N GLN A 162 -12.37 -21.82 6.91
CA GLN A 162 -12.79 -22.93 7.76
C GLN A 162 -14.30 -22.91 8.01
N LEU A 163 -14.84 -21.75 8.37
CA LEU A 163 -16.28 -21.58 8.64
C LEU A 163 -17.14 -21.82 7.40
N LEU A 164 -16.58 -21.54 6.21
CA LEU A 164 -17.24 -21.78 4.92
C LEU A 164 -17.05 -23.21 4.39
N GLY A 165 -16.35 -24.09 5.11
CA GLY A 165 -16.10 -25.46 4.71
C GLY A 165 -15.15 -25.62 3.51
N ALA A 166 -14.19 -24.70 3.34
CA ALA A 166 -13.22 -24.77 2.25
C ALA A 166 -12.30 -26.01 2.38
N PRO A 167 -11.75 -26.51 1.26
CA PRO A 167 -10.80 -27.65 1.27
C PRO A 167 -9.61 -27.41 2.20
N ASP A 168 -8.97 -28.50 2.63
CA ASP A 168 -7.80 -28.50 3.54
C ASP A 168 -8.08 -27.74 4.84
N ASN A 169 -9.27 -27.89 5.36
CA ASN A 169 -9.73 -27.12 6.53
C ASN A 169 -9.48 -25.60 6.39
N GLY A 170 -9.63 -25.08 5.17
CA GLY A 170 -9.45 -23.65 4.86
C GLY A 170 -8.01 -23.17 4.85
N VAL A 171 -7.01 -24.05 4.88
CA VAL A 171 -5.57 -23.72 4.95
C VAL A 171 -4.83 -24.28 3.75
N ASN A 172 -4.80 -23.55 2.65
CA ASN A 172 -4.17 -23.97 1.40
C ASN A 172 -3.55 -22.77 0.64
N THR A 173 -2.88 -23.04 -0.47
CA THR A 173 -2.19 -22.03 -1.30
C THR A 173 -3.12 -20.91 -1.79
N THR A 174 -4.38 -21.24 -2.10
CA THR A 174 -5.39 -20.26 -2.52
C THR A 174 -5.73 -19.31 -1.38
N THR A 175 -6.04 -19.84 -0.19
CA THR A 175 -6.48 -19.02 0.95
C THR A 175 -5.39 -18.10 1.46
N VAL A 176 -4.11 -18.47 1.37
CA VAL A 176 -2.96 -17.59 1.64
C VAL A 176 -3.02 -16.31 0.82
N ARG A 177 -3.44 -16.39 -0.46
CA ARG A 177 -3.40 -15.29 -1.44
C ARG A 177 -4.70 -14.49 -1.54
N ILE A 178 -5.81 -14.95 -0.95
CA ILE A 178 -7.11 -14.25 -0.99
C ILE A 178 -6.99 -12.80 -0.52
N LEU A 179 -6.22 -12.55 0.55
CA LEU A 179 -6.01 -11.19 1.05
C LEU A 179 -5.36 -10.29 0.00
N ALA A 180 -4.29 -10.78 -0.65
CA ALA A 180 -3.58 -10.05 -1.70
C ALA A 180 -4.48 -9.74 -2.90
N ALA A 181 -5.23 -10.75 -3.38
CA ALA A 181 -6.18 -10.59 -4.48
C ALA A 181 -7.31 -9.61 -4.15
N THR A 182 -7.81 -9.65 -2.91
CA THR A 182 -8.88 -8.74 -2.43
C THR A 182 -8.38 -7.29 -2.38
N LEU A 183 -7.24 -7.02 -1.76
CA LEU A 183 -6.68 -5.67 -1.66
C LEU A 183 -6.20 -5.16 -3.03
N GLY A 184 -5.63 -6.05 -3.86
CA GLY A 184 -5.31 -5.73 -5.25
C GLY A 184 -6.53 -5.34 -6.09
N THR A 185 -7.67 -6.00 -5.89
CA THR A 185 -8.96 -5.60 -6.49
C THR A 185 -9.43 -4.26 -5.92
N GLY A 186 -9.20 -4.03 -4.63
CA GLY A 186 -9.45 -2.74 -3.99
C GLY A 186 -8.67 -1.60 -4.63
N ILE A 187 -7.40 -1.81 -5.04
CA ILE A 187 -6.60 -0.82 -5.79
C ILE A 187 -7.32 -0.41 -7.09
N VAL A 188 -7.91 -1.37 -7.80
CA VAL A 188 -8.69 -1.08 -9.02
C VAL A 188 -9.91 -0.21 -8.73
N ALA A 189 -10.57 -0.41 -7.58
CA ALA A 189 -11.78 0.31 -7.22
C ALA A 189 -11.54 1.75 -6.69
N LEU A 190 -10.39 2.01 -6.07
CA LEU A 190 -10.11 3.27 -5.37
C LEU A 190 -10.16 4.52 -6.26
N PRO A 191 -9.69 4.55 -7.54
CA PRO A 191 -9.77 5.73 -8.39
C PRO A 191 -11.19 6.22 -8.68
N PHE A 192 -12.22 5.37 -8.51
CA PHE A 192 -13.62 5.80 -8.57
C PHE A 192 -13.93 6.94 -7.60
N PHE A 193 -13.30 6.94 -6.41
CA PHE A 193 -13.48 7.98 -5.41
C PHE A 193 -12.70 9.27 -5.72
N LEU A 194 -11.81 9.25 -6.72
CA LEU A 194 -11.02 10.39 -7.19
C LEU A 194 -11.61 11.06 -8.45
N ARG A 195 -12.83 10.67 -8.88
CA ARG A 195 -13.47 11.19 -10.11
C ARG A 195 -13.69 12.69 -10.10
N ASP A 196 -13.79 13.33 -8.90
CA ASP A 196 -13.91 14.78 -8.79
C ASP A 196 -12.60 15.50 -9.19
N TYR A 197 -11.47 14.81 -9.15
CA TYR A 197 -10.14 15.30 -9.53
C TYR A 197 -9.69 14.84 -10.93
N LEU A 198 -10.09 13.63 -11.33
CA LEU A 198 -9.68 12.98 -12.58
C LEU A 198 -10.72 13.14 -13.70
N GLY A 199 -11.94 13.56 -13.37
CA GLY A 199 -13.08 13.42 -14.26
C GLY A 199 -13.61 11.98 -14.31
N LYS A 200 -14.85 11.78 -14.81
CA LYS A 200 -15.44 10.43 -14.87
C LYS A 200 -14.66 9.49 -15.79
N VAL A 201 -14.28 9.97 -16.99
CA VAL A 201 -13.52 9.18 -17.96
C VAL A 201 -12.12 8.91 -17.46
N GLY A 202 -11.42 9.92 -16.90
CA GLY A 202 -10.08 9.74 -16.34
C GLY A 202 -10.05 8.75 -15.16
N ALA A 203 -11.04 8.79 -14.27
CA ALA A 203 -11.16 7.82 -13.18
C ALA A 203 -11.44 6.40 -13.69
N TRP A 204 -12.31 6.25 -14.70
CA TRP A 204 -12.58 4.96 -15.35
C TRP A 204 -11.30 4.39 -16.00
N LEU A 205 -10.56 5.22 -16.75
CA LEU A 205 -9.28 4.84 -17.36
C LEU A 205 -8.26 4.43 -16.31
N ALA A 206 -8.17 5.14 -15.17
CA ALA A 206 -7.28 4.76 -14.07
C ALA A 206 -7.65 3.39 -13.49
N CYS A 207 -8.96 3.13 -13.24
CA CYS A 207 -9.44 1.81 -12.83
C CYS A 207 -9.06 0.74 -13.85
N PHE A 208 -9.28 0.99 -15.16
CA PHE A 208 -9.00 0.04 -16.24
C PHE A 208 -7.51 -0.27 -16.37
N LEU A 209 -6.65 0.74 -16.39
CA LEU A 209 -5.20 0.54 -16.48
C LEU A 209 -4.65 -0.23 -15.28
N LEU A 210 -5.13 0.07 -14.06
CA LEU A 210 -4.77 -0.69 -12.86
C LEU A 210 -5.33 -2.12 -12.87
N ALA A 211 -6.47 -2.37 -13.55
CA ALA A 211 -7.03 -3.71 -13.67
C ALA A 211 -6.18 -4.64 -14.52
N VAL A 212 -5.61 -4.12 -15.64
CA VAL A 212 -4.90 -4.92 -16.64
C VAL A 212 -3.37 -4.80 -16.59
N SER A 213 -2.83 -3.97 -15.70
CA SER A 213 -1.38 -3.78 -15.52
C SER A 213 -0.68 -5.09 -15.14
N PRO A 214 0.38 -5.51 -15.85
CA PRO A 214 1.14 -6.73 -15.54
C PRO A 214 1.63 -6.78 -14.10
N SER A 215 2.28 -5.73 -13.62
CA SER A 215 2.81 -5.66 -12.25
C SER A 215 1.70 -5.69 -11.21
N MET A 216 0.61 -4.95 -11.42
CA MET A 216 -0.50 -4.93 -10.47
C MET A 216 -1.24 -6.26 -10.40
N VAL A 217 -1.43 -6.98 -11.53
CA VAL A 217 -2.06 -8.29 -11.54
C VAL A 217 -1.16 -9.33 -10.89
N TYR A 218 0.11 -9.43 -11.32
CA TYR A 218 1.05 -10.42 -10.82
C TYR A 218 1.24 -10.32 -9.31
N PHE A 219 1.57 -9.12 -8.78
CA PHE A 219 1.80 -8.94 -7.35
C PHE A 219 0.51 -8.95 -6.50
N SER A 220 -0.68 -8.79 -7.10
CA SER A 220 -1.95 -9.04 -6.42
C SER A 220 -2.25 -10.55 -6.22
N ARG A 221 -1.50 -11.42 -6.89
CA ARG A 221 -1.59 -12.88 -6.79
C ARG A 221 -0.43 -13.47 -5.96
N PHE A 222 0.19 -12.62 -5.16
CA PHE A 222 1.37 -12.90 -4.37
C PHE A 222 1.17 -12.37 -2.94
N ALA A 223 1.17 -13.25 -1.94
CA ALA A 223 0.90 -12.88 -0.54
C ALA A 223 2.13 -12.21 0.11
N ARG A 224 2.39 -10.98 -0.33
CA ARG A 224 3.52 -10.17 0.12
C ARG A 224 3.09 -8.75 0.48
N GLU A 225 3.87 -8.11 1.33
CA GLU A 225 3.57 -6.83 1.98
C GLU A 225 3.32 -5.69 0.98
N ASP A 226 3.99 -5.72 -0.17
CA ASP A 226 4.03 -4.59 -1.09
C ASP A 226 2.66 -4.26 -1.68
N ILE A 227 1.84 -5.27 -2.03
CA ILE A 227 0.49 -5.03 -2.55
C ILE A 227 -0.45 -4.47 -1.48
N TYR A 228 -0.30 -4.90 -0.23
CA TYR A 228 -1.06 -4.37 0.91
C TYR A 228 -0.70 -2.91 1.15
N MET A 229 0.60 -2.61 1.21
CA MET A 229 1.10 -1.24 1.35
C MET A 229 0.65 -0.33 0.20
N ALA A 230 0.66 -0.81 -1.05
CA ALA A 230 0.17 -0.06 -2.21
C ALA A 230 -1.31 0.28 -2.06
N PHE A 231 -2.15 -0.68 -1.63
CA PHE A 231 -3.56 -0.44 -1.34
C PHE A 231 -3.75 0.63 -0.27
N PHE A 232 -3.07 0.52 0.87
CA PHE A 232 -3.19 1.49 1.96
C PHE A 232 -2.66 2.87 1.58
N THR A 233 -1.59 2.94 0.79
CA THR A 233 -1.07 4.20 0.25
C THR A 233 -2.10 4.91 -0.63
N LEU A 234 -2.74 4.19 -1.57
CA LEU A 234 -3.79 4.77 -2.41
C LEU A 234 -5.05 5.11 -1.60
N LEU A 235 -5.38 4.30 -0.58
CA LEU A 235 -6.49 4.58 0.35
C LEU A 235 -6.25 5.87 1.13
N MET A 236 -5.03 6.14 1.59
CA MET A 236 -4.65 7.41 2.22
C MET A 236 -4.85 8.59 1.25
N VAL A 237 -4.41 8.45 -0.01
CA VAL A 237 -4.59 9.49 -1.04
C VAL A 237 -6.08 9.80 -1.24
N VAL A 238 -6.91 8.76 -1.39
CA VAL A 238 -8.36 8.90 -1.51
C VAL A 238 -8.95 9.55 -0.25
N GLY A 239 -8.56 9.10 0.92
CA GLY A 239 -9.06 9.61 2.20
C GLY A 239 -8.75 11.11 2.37
N ILE A 240 -7.49 11.52 2.13
CA ILE A 240 -7.06 12.93 2.19
C ILE A 240 -7.84 13.77 1.16
N ALA A 241 -7.87 13.34 -0.11
CA ALA A 241 -8.56 14.05 -1.17
C ALA A 241 -10.06 14.26 -0.85
N ARG A 242 -10.72 13.20 -0.43
CA ARG A 242 -12.14 13.24 -0.04
C ARG A 242 -12.39 14.04 1.23
N TYR A 243 -11.46 14.03 2.21
CA TYR A 243 -11.58 14.83 3.42
C TYR A 243 -11.47 16.33 3.14
N VAL A 244 -10.47 16.73 2.36
CA VAL A 244 -10.30 18.14 1.95
C VAL A 244 -11.54 18.66 1.21
N HIS A 245 -12.16 17.84 0.37
CA HIS A 245 -13.34 18.22 -0.41
C HIS A 245 -14.65 18.19 0.40
N THR A 246 -14.84 17.20 1.30
CA THR A 246 -16.15 16.97 1.94
C THR A 246 -16.20 17.30 3.43
N ARG A 247 -15.06 17.48 4.10
CA ARG A 247 -14.90 17.68 5.55
C ARG A 247 -15.57 16.61 6.43
N LYS A 248 -15.92 15.44 5.86
CA LYS A 248 -16.58 14.35 6.60
C LYS A 248 -15.57 13.54 7.40
N MET A 249 -15.77 13.41 8.70
CA MET A 249 -14.91 12.67 9.65
C MET A 249 -14.48 11.29 9.15
N ARG A 250 -15.40 10.52 8.56
CA ARG A 250 -15.11 9.16 8.05
C ARG A 250 -13.89 9.08 7.14
N TRP A 251 -13.63 10.11 6.31
CA TRP A 251 -12.49 10.11 5.40
C TRP A 251 -11.17 10.33 6.12
N LEU A 252 -11.16 11.12 7.20
CA LEU A 252 -9.97 11.27 8.03
C LEU A 252 -9.66 10.00 8.82
N VAL A 253 -10.70 9.34 9.34
CA VAL A 253 -10.57 8.03 10.02
C VAL A 253 -10.05 6.96 9.04
N ILE A 254 -10.56 6.93 7.79
CA ILE A 254 -10.06 6.04 6.74
C ILE A 254 -8.59 6.34 6.42
N THR A 255 -8.20 7.62 6.37
CA THR A 255 -6.78 8.00 6.17
C THR A 255 -5.90 7.50 7.30
N ALA A 256 -6.33 7.69 8.55
CA ALA A 256 -5.61 7.24 9.74
C ALA A 256 -5.51 5.70 9.81
N ALA A 257 -6.58 4.99 9.46
CA ALA A 257 -6.58 3.53 9.34
C ALA A 257 -5.61 3.07 8.24
N GLY A 258 -5.68 3.71 7.05
CA GLY A 258 -4.76 3.42 5.95
C GLY A 258 -3.30 3.63 6.35
N PHE A 259 -2.99 4.70 7.09
CA PHE A 259 -1.67 4.95 7.64
C PHE A 259 -1.23 3.86 8.62
N ALA A 260 -2.07 3.54 9.60
CA ALA A 260 -1.75 2.55 10.63
C ALA A 260 -1.57 1.14 10.04
N PHE A 261 -2.41 0.74 9.09
CA PHE A 261 -2.25 -0.52 8.38
C PHE A 261 -1.01 -0.54 7.47
N SER A 262 -0.72 0.56 6.75
CA SER A 262 0.52 0.67 5.97
C SER A 262 1.75 0.51 6.85
N TYR A 263 1.77 1.18 8.00
CA TYR A 263 2.85 1.08 8.99
C TYR A 263 2.97 -0.33 9.57
N ALA A 264 1.85 -0.98 9.86
CA ALA A 264 1.82 -2.36 10.33
C ALA A 264 2.09 -3.40 9.22
N THR A 265 2.28 -2.97 7.97
CA THR A 265 2.59 -3.83 6.85
C THR A 265 4.10 -3.86 6.56
N LYS A 266 4.72 -2.71 6.38
CA LYS A 266 6.14 -2.64 5.97
C LYS A 266 6.81 -1.32 6.37
N GLU A 267 8.08 -1.40 6.69
CA GLU A 267 8.96 -0.28 7.05
C GLU A 267 9.06 0.76 5.92
N ALA A 268 8.90 0.35 4.67
CA ALA A 268 8.88 1.26 3.51
C ALA A 268 7.79 2.35 3.60
N THR A 269 6.85 2.27 4.55
CA THR A 269 5.91 3.34 4.90
C THR A 269 6.63 4.64 5.26
N PHE A 270 7.86 4.59 5.80
CA PHE A 270 8.68 5.80 6.03
C PHE A 270 8.97 6.56 4.74
N LEU A 271 9.19 5.86 3.61
CA LEU A 271 9.39 6.49 2.30
C LEU A 271 8.12 7.19 1.82
N THR A 272 6.96 6.56 2.03
CA THR A 272 5.65 7.18 1.73
C THR A 272 5.42 8.44 2.56
N ILE A 273 5.74 8.41 3.87
CA ILE A 273 5.68 9.58 4.75
C ILE A 273 6.59 10.69 4.22
N MET A 274 7.81 10.37 3.80
CA MET A 274 8.78 11.34 3.29
C MET A 274 8.27 12.00 2.01
N VAL A 275 7.74 11.23 1.04
CA VAL A 275 7.19 11.77 -0.21
C VAL A 275 5.93 12.60 0.04
N PHE A 276 4.96 12.08 0.78
CA PHE A 276 3.70 12.78 1.02
C PHE A 276 3.87 13.98 1.95
N GLY A 277 4.65 13.81 3.02
CA GLY A 277 4.95 14.87 3.98
C GLY A 277 5.71 16.04 3.34
N SER A 278 6.70 15.76 2.50
CA SER A 278 7.45 16.82 1.80
C SER A 278 6.57 17.56 0.79
N PHE A 279 5.67 16.89 0.09
CA PHE A 279 4.71 17.55 -0.79
C PHE A 279 3.71 18.42 0.00
N LEU A 280 3.16 17.91 1.10
CA LEU A 280 2.27 18.69 1.98
C LEU A 280 2.99 19.90 2.56
N GLY A 281 4.25 19.76 2.97
CA GLY A 281 5.08 20.89 3.40
C GLY A 281 5.27 21.94 2.31
N ALA A 282 5.51 21.51 1.06
CA ALA A 282 5.61 22.40 -0.09
C ALA A 282 4.28 23.14 -0.35
N LEU A 283 3.13 22.46 -0.23
CA LEU A 283 1.80 23.11 -0.33
C LEU A 283 1.56 24.13 0.78
N ILE A 284 1.95 23.81 2.01
CA ILE A 284 1.85 24.77 3.14
C ILE A 284 2.74 25.99 2.84
N ALA A 285 3.97 25.78 2.39
CA ALA A 285 4.88 26.88 1.99
C ALA A 285 4.27 27.74 0.87
N TRP A 286 3.66 27.10 -0.15
CA TRP A 286 2.94 27.79 -1.21
C TRP A 286 1.80 28.64 -0.66
N GLU A 287 0.92 28.05 0.15
CA GLU A 287 -0.24 28.73 0.72
C GLU A 287 0.16 29.88 1.67
N LEU A 288 1.22 29.74 2.44
CA LEU A 288 1.78 30.82 3.25
C LEU A 288 2.31 31.97 2.39
N GLY A 289 3.00 31.65 1.29
CA GLY A 289 3.53 32.64 0.37
C GLY A 289 2.49 33.42 -0.43
N LEU A 290 1.26 32.89 -0.57
CA LEU A 290 0.17 33.57 -1.28
C LEU A 290 -0.27 34.89 -0.60
N LYS A 291 -0.07 35.03 0.71
CA LYS A 291 -0.44 36.23 1.48
C LYS A 291 0.45 37.43 1.21
N ALA A 292 1.70 37.19 0.89
CA ALA A 292 2.67 38.26 0.71
C ALA A 292 2.73 38.67 -0.79
N PRO A 293 2.24 39.87 -1.16
CA PRO A 293 2.35 40.31 -2.53
C PRO A 293 3.82 40.62 -2.87
N LEU A 294 4.28 40.12 -4.03
CA LEU A 294 5.64 40.36 -4.51
C LEU A 294 5.67 41.49 -5.54
N ARG A 295 4.91 41.32 -6.63
CA ARG A 295 4.94 42.20 -7.78
C ARG A 295 4.54 43.64 -7.46
N SER A 296 3.56 43.85 -6.58
CA SER A 296 3.06 45.18 -6.18
C SER A 296 4.08 45.99 -5.35
N ARG A 297 5.19 45.39 -4.91
CA ARG A 297 6.25 46.08 -4.17
C ARG A 297 7.27 46.77 -5.07
N PHE A 298 7.19 46.58 -6.40
CA PHE A 298 8.13 47.09 -7.38
C PHE A 298 7.42 48.00 -8.36
N ASN A 299 8.17 48.89 -9.03
CA ASN A 299 7.62 49.77 -10.06
C ASN A 299 7.02 48.94 -11.21
N GLN A 300 5.70 49.10 -11.41
CA GLN A 300 4.92 48.25 -12.34
C GLN A 300 5.17 48.62 -13.82
N GLU A 301 5.77 49.75 -14.10
CA GLU A 301 6.12 50.18 -15.47
C GLU A 301 7.33 49.46 -16.04
N SER A 302 8.15 48.84 -15.21
CA SER A 302 9.33 48.08 -15.65
C SER A 302 8.94 46.74 -16.31
N PRO A 303 9.41 46.45 -17.55
CA PRO A 303 9.12 45.19 -18.23
C PRO A 303 9.63 43.98 -17.47
N VAL A 304 10.67 44.10 -16.64
CA VAL A 304 11.21 43.02 -15.79
C VAL A 304 10.21 42.64 -14.71
N VAL A 305 9.49 43.63 -14.15
CA VAL A 305 8.48 43.42 -13.10
C VAL A 305 7.26 42.62 -13.63
N ALA A 306 7.01 42.73 -14.95
CA ALA A 306 5.94 41.90 -15.58
C ALA A 306 6.20 40.38 -15.47
N TRP A 307 7.46 39.97 -15.38
CA TRP A 307 7.86 38.56 -15.23
C TRP A 307 7.84 38.09 -13.78
N LEU A 308 7.80 38.98 -12.79
CA LEU A 308 7.77 38.61 -11.39
C LEU A 308 6.43 37.95 -11.03
N PRO A 309 6.45 36.90 -10.18
CA PRO A 309 5.24 36.30 -9.63
C PRO A 309 4.40 37.34 -8.88
N LYS A 310 3.07 37.20 -8.93
CA LYS A 310 2.14 38.10 -8.21
C LYS A 310 2.35 38.06 -6.68
N SER A 311 2.77 36.90 -6.14
CA SER A 311 2.97 36.64 -4.70
C SER A 311 4.31 35.94 -4.45
N PHE A 312 4.73 35.87 -3.18
CA PHE A 312 5.92 35.16 -2.73
C PHE A 312 5.76 33.61 -2.77
N ALA A 313 4.62 33.06 -3.17
CA ALA A 313 4.38 31.63 -3.15
C ALA A 313 5.46 30.78 -3.88
N PRO A 314 5.92 31.11 -5.10
CA PRO A 314 7.05 30.38 -5.72
C PRO A 314 8.35 30.49 -4.91
N VAL A 315 8.62 31.65 -4.34
CA VAL A 315 9.84 31.90 -3.55
C VAL A 315 9.83 31.07 -2.27
N THR A 316 8.70 31.03 -1.55
CA THR A 316 8.56 30.24 -0.32
C THR A 316 8.71 28.73 -0.59
N VAL A 317 8.21 28.24 -1.73
CA VAL A 317 8.38 26.85 -2.15
C VAL A 317 9.85 26.55 -2.49
N LEU A 318 10.55 27.47 -3.22
CA LEU A 318 11.96 27.33 -3.50
C LEU A 318 12.81 27.30 -2.22
N VAL A 319 12.52 28.20 -1.28
CA VAL A 319 13.19 28.24 0.04
C VAL A 319 12.90 26.94 0.81
N TYR A 320 11.65 26.47 0.79
CA TYR A 320 11.29 25.18 1.40
C TYR A 320 12.11 24.02 0.80
N PHE A 321 12.18 23.89 -0.53
CA PHE A 321 12.96 22.82 -1.16
C PHE A 321 14.46 22.98 -0.96
N ALA A 322 14.98 24.21 -0.88
CA ALA A 322 16.38 24.42 -0.52
C ALA A 322 16.69 23.91 0.91
N ILE A 323 15.83 24.27 1.87
CA ILE A 323 15.96 23.78 3.27
C ILE A 323 15.76 22.26 3.32
N ALA A 324 14.72 21.74 2.67
CA ALA A 324 14.45 20.31 2.62
C ALA A 324 15.58 19.52 1.93
N GLY A 325 16.18 20.07 0.87
CA GLY A 325 17.32 19.48 0.18
C GLY A 325 18.57 19.41 1.05
N VAL A 326 18.86 20.50 1.80
CA VAL A 326 19.94 20.50 2.79
C VAL A 326 19.65 19.49 3.90
N ALA A 327 18.44 19.48 4.44
CA ALA A 327 18.04 18.52 5.47
C ALA A 327 18.12 17.07 4.94
N ALA A 328 17.68 16.81 3.72
CA ALA A 328 17.77 15.50 3.07
C ALA A 328 19.23 15.05 2.91
N LYS A 329 20.15 15.95 2.47
CA LYS A 329 21.59 15.64 2.37
C LYS A 329 22.14 15.13 3.71
N TYR A 330 21.84 15.82 4.80
CA TYR A 330 22.31 15.40 6.14
C TYR A 330 21.61 14.14 6.63
N LEU A 331 20.30 14.00 6.36
CA LEU A 331 19.54 12.80 6.68
C LEU A 331 20.09 11.55 5.98
N PHE A 332 20.34 11.64 4.68
CA PHE A 332 20.91 10.52 3.92
C PHE A 332 22.35 10.20 4.33
N ALA A 333 23.16 11.22 4.62
CA ALA A 333 24.49 11.02 5.17
C ALA A 333 24.45 10.34 6.55
N TRP A 334 23.51 10.74 7.40
CA TRP A 334 23.26 10.13 8.70
C TRP A 334 22.78 8.68 8.57
N ILE A 335 21.80 8.41 7.70
CA ILE A 335 21.33 7.04 7.41
C ILE A 335 22.51 6.15 7.02
N LYS A 336 23.36 6.62 6.09
CA LYS A 336 24.53 5.87 5.63
C LYS A 336 25.52 5.61 6.77
N SER A 337 25.85 6.62 7.57
CA SER A 337 26.81 6.48 8.69
C SER A 337 26.29 5.55 9.78
N VAL A 338 25.01 5.68 10.15
CA VAL A 338 24.37 4.80 11.13
C VAL A 338 24.30 3.37 10.61
N SER A 339 23.93 3.18 9.35
CA SER A 339 23.85 1.87 8.72
C SER A 339 25.22 1.16 8.74
N ILE A 340 26.32 1.86 8.40
CA ILE A 340 27.68 1.32 8.49
C ILE A 340 28.03 0.98 9.95
N TYR A 341 27.74 1.88 10.89
CA TYR A 341 28.04 1.68 12.31
C TYR A 341 27.37 0.44 12.90
N ILE A 342 26.07 0.25 12.64
CA ILE A 342 25.29 -0.86 13.22
C ILE A 342 25.56 -2.22 12.56
N THR A 343 26.14 -2.24 11.36
CA THR A 343 26.51 -3.48 10.65
C THR A 343 27.97 -3.89 10.86
N ASP A 344 28.79 -3.01 11.44
CA ASP A 344 30.18 -3.33 11.80
C ASP A 344 30.18 -4.40 12.92
N PRO A 345 30.85 -5.55 12.72
CA PRO A 345 30.94 -6.62 13.74
C PRO A 345 31.39 -6.14 15.12
N ASN A 346 32.27 -5.12 15.17
CA ASN A 346 32.77 -4.56 16.42
C ASN A 346 31.73 -3.73 17.18
N ASN A 347 30.72 -3.19 16.50
CA ASN A 347 29.70 -2.30 17.04
C ASN A 347 28.34 -2.95 17.23
N VAL A 348 28.08 -4.12 16.67
CA VAL A 348 26.74 -4.78 16.68
C VAL A 348 26.18 -4.90 18.09
N ASN A 349 26.99 -5.37 19.06
CA ASN A 349 26.52 -5.52 20.45
C ASN A 349 26.20 -4.18 21.11
N ALA A 350 27.00 -3.15 20.87
CA ALA A 350 26.75 -1.80 21.39
C ALA A 350 25.48 -1.20 20.77
N ALA A 351 25.28 -1.34 19.46
CA ALA A 351 24.10 -0.89 18.75
C ALA A 351 22.83 -1.61 19.22
N ASN A 352 22.87 -2.93 19.38
CA ASN A 352 21.76 -3.71 19.92
C ASN A 352 21.39 -3.28 21.35
N ASN A 353 22.38 -3.07 22.21
CA ASN A 353 22.15 -2.57 23.56
C ASN A 353 21.52 -1.17 23.57
N TYR A 354 21.94 -0.29 22.67
CA TYR A 354 21.34 1.04 22.51
C TYR A 354 19.88 0.97 22.08
N VAL A 355 19.57 0.15 21.06
CA VAL A 355 18.18 -0.06 20.61
C VAL A 355 17.34 -0.66 21.74
N GLN A 356 17.87 -1.60 22.52
CA GLN A 356 17.15 -2.18 23.65
C GLN A 356 16.84 -1.12 24.73
N ARG A 357 17.77 -0.22 25.03
CA ARG A 357 17.52 0.92 25.93
C ARG A 357 16.43 1.85 25.40
N LEU A 358 16.44 2.16 24.09
CA LEU A 358 15.37 2.96 23.46
C LEU A 358 14.01 2.28 23.59
N LYS A 359 13.95 0.97 23.40
CA LYS A 359 12.72 0.17 23.59
C LYS A 359 12.21 0.27 25.02
N ASP A 360 13.08 0.09 26.01
CA ASP A 360 12.73 0.14 27.45
C ASP A 360 12.22 1.55 27.84
N ILE A 361 12.89 2.61 27.39
CA ILE A 361 12.46 4.00 27.59
C ILE A 361 11.08 4.24 26.92
N THR A 362 10.90 3.75 25.70
CA THR A 362 9.65 3.91 24.95
C THR A 362 8.50 3.22 25.66
N VAL A 363 8.69 2.00 26.12
CA VAL A 363 7.69 1.23 26.88
C VAL A 363 7.32 1.92 28.19
N ALA A 364 8.26 2.62 28.84
CA ALA A 364 8.00 3.36 30.08
C ALA A 364 7.27 4.69 29.81
N ILE A 365 7.69 5.44 28.78
CA ILE A 365 7.24 6.83 28.54
C ILE A 365 5.97 6.90 27.68
N VAL A 366 5.84 6.07 26.63
CA VAL A 366 4.71 6.13 25.69
C VAL A 366 3.35 5.98 26.39
N PRO A 367 3.13 5.07 27.34
CA PRO A 367 1.86 5.01 28.06
C PRO A 367 1.55 6.28 28.84
N VAL A 368 2.55 6.88 29.49
CA VAL A 368 2.38 8.11 30.27
C VAL A 368 2.02 9.27 29.35
N ILE A 369 2.77 9.45 28.26
CA ILE A 369 2.45 10.48 27.26
C ILE A 369 1.08 10.21 26.64
N GLY A 370 0.76 8.96 26.33
CA GLY A 370 -0.53 8.56 25.78
C GLY A 370 -1.70 8.90 26.70
N ILE A 371 -1.57 8.67 28.01
CA ILE A 371 -2.59 9.03 29.01
C ILE A 371 -2.74 10.55 29.09
N LEU A 372 -1.63 11.30 29.16
CA LEU A 372 -1.67 12.77 29.25
C LEU A 372 -2.28 13.40 28.00
N LEU A 373 -1.87 12.96 26.81
CA LEU A 373 -2.45 13.41 25.53
C LEU A 373 -3.92 13.00 25.42
N GLY A 374 -4.25 11.77 25.81
CA GLY A 374 -5.63 11.28 25.85
C GLY A 374 -6.51 12.12 26.76
N ALA A 375 -6.06 12.42 27.98
CA ALA A 375 -6.77 13.30 28.92
C ALA A 375 -6.95 14.72 28.35
N PHE A 376 -5.89 15.29 27.75
CA PHE A 376 -5.96 16.61 27.10
C PHE A 376 -6.97 16.61 25.94
N VAL A 377 -6.92 15.62 25.07
CA VAL A 377 -7.87 15.49 23.94
C VAL A 377 -9.30 15.29 24.45
N LEU A 378 -9.50 14.49 25.49
CA LEU A 378 -10.83 14.31 26.11
C LEU A 378 -11.38 15.61 26.67
N VAL A 379 -10.54 16.45 27.30
CA VAL A 379 -10.96 17.79 27.77
C VAL A 379 -11.37 18.67 26.59
N LEU A 380 -10.62 18.68 25.50
CA LEU A 380 -10.96 19.45 24.31
C LEU A 380 -12.26 18.95 23.65
N LEU A 381 -12.40 17.62 23.52
CA LEU A 381 -13.62 16.98 23.03
C LEU A 381 -14.84 17.33 23.88
N TYR A 382 -14.72 17.24 25.21
CA TYR A 382 -15.77 17.64 26.14
C TYR A 382 -16.18 19.12 25.97
N ARG A 383 -15.19 20.01 25.80
CA ARG A 383 -15.45 21.45 25.55
C ARG A 383 -16.13 21.67 24.21
N GLU A 384 -15.76 20.91 23.15
CA GLU A 384 -16.40 20.97 21.84
C GLU A 384 -17.86 20.50 21.92
N ILE A 385 -18.12 19.34 22.52
CA ILE A 385 -19.47 18.77 22.70
C ILE A 385 -20.38 19.74 23.50
N ARG A 386 -19.80 20.40 24.52
CA ARG A 386 -20.53 21.40 25.33
C ARG A 386 -20.71 22.77 24.62
N GLY A 387 -20.29 22.90 23.37
CA GLY A 387 -20.37 24.13 22.61
C GLY A 387 -19.50 25.28 23.15
N LYS A 388 -18.60 24.98 24.11
CA LYS A 388 -17.70 26.01 24.69
C LYS A 388 -16.50 26.32 23.80
N VAL A 389 -16.19 25.48 22.84
CA VAL A 389 -15.20 25.71 21.78
C VAL A 389 -15.99 25.84 20.48
N VAL A 390 -16.25 27.04 20.07
CA VAL A 390 -16.96 27.32 18.83
C VAL A 390 -15.98 27.19 17.69
N VAL A 391 -15.94 26.01 17.05
CA VAL A 391 -15.14 25.75 15.83
C VAL A 391 -15.61 26.61 14.66
N ALA A 392 -16.88 27.02 14.65
CA ALA A 392 -17.47 27.86 13.61
C ALA A 392 -16.99 29.33 13.62
N LYS A 393 -16.55 29.88 14.75
CA LYS A 393 -15.92 31.23 14.78
C LYS A 393 -14.43 31.07 14.47
N ARG A 394 -14.05 31.40 13.25
CA ARG A 394 -12.64 31.61 12.87
C ARG A 394 -12.00 32.60 13.82
N ARG A 395 -11.18 32.13 14.76
CA ARG A 395 -10.44 32.94 15.71
C ARG A 395 -8.94 32.81 15.52
N GLY A 396 -8.21 33.87 15.76
CA GLY A 396 -6.74 33.86 15.68
C GLY A 396 -6.22 33.65 14.26
N LEU A 397 -5.34 32.65 14.06
CA LEU A 397 -4.69 32.38 12.77
C LEU A 397 -5.69 31.97 11.68
N ALA A 398 -6.78 31.31 12.03
CA ALA A 398 -7.78 30.86 11.07
C ALA A 398 -8.51 32.05 10.38
N ASN A 399 -8.72 33.18 11.09
CA ASN A 399 -9.33 34.39 10.48
C ASN A 399 -8.43 35.04 9.42
N LYS A 400 -7.14 34.74 9.47
CA LYS A 400 -6.15 35.28 8.53
C LYS A 400 -5.97 34.41 7.29
N VAL A 401 -6.67 33.29 7.14
CA VAL A 401 -6.55 32.33 6.04
C VAL A 401 -7.74 32.43 5.11
N ASP A 402 -7.47 32.59 3.81
CA ASP A 402 -8.47 32.59 2.74
C ASP A 402 -8.82 31.13 2.36
N PRO A 403 -10.07 30.64 2.60
CA PRO A 403 -10.43 29.24 2.31
C PRO A 403 -10.29 28.86 0.84
N GLU A 404 -10.54 29.80 -0.08
CA GLU A 404 -10.49 29.53 -1.52
C GLU A 404 -9.04 29.41 -2.02
N ARG A 405 -8.17 30.29 -1.53
CA ARG A 405 -6.77 30.33 -1.93
C ARG A 405 -5.86 29.42 -1.13
N GLN A 406 -6.21 29.17 0.14
CA GLN A 406 -5.42 28.42 1.12
C GLN A 406 -6.20 27.24 1.75
N PRO A 407 -6.82 26.33 0.94
CA PRO A 407 -7.72 25.31 1.46
C PRO A 407 -7.05 24.29 2.37
N LEU A 408 -5.75 24.03 2.23
CA LEU A 408 -5.03 23.09 3.12
C LEU A 408 -4.82 23.72 4.51
N LEU A 409 -4.34 24.96 4.56
CA LEU A 409 -4.20 25.70 5.83
C LEU A 409 -5.55 25.89 6.52
N ASP A 410 -6.58 26.26 5.75
CA ASP A 410 -7.95 26.35 6.27
C ASP A 410 -8.39 24.97 6.84
N THR A 411 -8.14 23.87 6.10
CA THR A 411 -8.47 22.52 6.57
C THR A 411 -7.81 22.20 7.91
N ILE A 412 -6.52 22.45 8.03
CA ILE A 412 -5.74 22.13 9.24
C ILE A 412 -6.20 22.98 10.42
N LEU A 413 -6.40 24.29 10.21
CA LEU A 413 -6.71 25.24 11.28
C LEU A 413 -8.18 25.20 11.74
N THR A 414 -9.10 24.70 10.90
CA THR A 414 -10.52 24.60 11.21
C THR A 414 -11.00 23.17 11.46
N MET A 415 -10.09 22.20 11.51
CA MET A 415 -10.42 20.80 11.74
C MET A 415 -10.99 20.61 13.16
N PRO A 416 -12.19 20.00 13.32
CA PRO A 416 -12.76 19.71 14.64
C PRO A 416 -11.90 18.74 15.45
N TRP A 417 -11.87 18.93 16.77
CA TRP A 417 -11.14 18.05 17.68
C TRP A 417 -11.70 16.64 17.69
N THR A 418 -13.02 16.47 17.48
CA THR A 418 -13.66 15.16 17.30
C THR A 418 -13.07 14.39 16.13
N HIS A 419 -12.77 15.03 15.01
CA HIS A 419 -12.15 14.38 13.87
C HIS A 419 -10.73 13.91 14.18
N TRP A 420 -9.93 14.75 14.85
CA TRP A 420 -8.59 14.37 15.32
C TRP A 420 -8.64 13.20 16.29
N PHE A 421 -9.54 13.29 17.30
CA PHE A 421 -9.67 12.24 18.31
C PHE A 421 -9.96 10.87 17.71
N PHE A 422 -11.00 10.76 16.88
CA PHE A 422 -11.39 9.48 16.29
C PHE A 422 -10.37 8.96 15.28
N ALA A 423 -9.68 9.83 14.53
CA ALA A 423 -8.60 9.43 13.63
C ALA A 423 -7.40 8.85 14.39
N LEU A 424 -6.93 9.56 15.43
CA LEU A 424 -5.83 9.09 16.28
C LEU A 424 -6.19 7.83 17.05
N LEU A 425 -7.40 7.77 17.62
CA LEU A 425 -7.88 6.57 18.32
C LEU A 425 -7.89 5.36 17.39
N CYS A 426 -8.41 5.51 16.18
CA CYS A 426 -8.42 4.44 15.18
C CYS A 426 -6.99 3.95 14.88
N ALA A 427 -6.06 4.88 14.62
CA ALA A 427 -4.67 4.52 14.34
C ALA A 427 -4.01 3.80 15.54
N TRP A 428 -4.22 4.29 16.77
CA TRP A 428 -3.68 3.68 17.98
C TRP A 428 -4.26 2.30 18.27
N VAL A 429 -5.57 2.10 18.08
CA VAL A 429 -6.21 0.80 18.26
C VAL A 429 -5.62 -0.21 17.28
N ILE A 430 -5.48 0.15 16.00
CA ILE A 430 -4.88 -0.72 14.98
C ILE A 430 -3.43 -1.04 15.37
N PHE A 431 -2.62 -0.04 15.72
CA PHE A 431 -1.24 -0.24 16.14
C PHE A 431 -1.13 -1.20 17.33
N LEU A 432 -1.87 -0.93 18.40
CA LEU A 432 -1.80 -1.75 19.62
C LEU A 432 -2.25 -3.19 19.36
N LEU A 433 -3.38 -3.39 18.66
CA LEU A 433 -3.89 -4.75 18.42
C LEU A 433 -2.94 -5.58 17.57
N LEU A 434 -2.37 -5.00 16.52
CA LEU A 434 -1.53 -5.76 15.59
C LEU A 434 -0.12 -6.01 16.17
N PHE A 435 0.56 -4.97 16.66
CA PHE A 435 1.93 -5.13 17.15
C PHE A 435 2.02 -5.90 18.47
N SER A 436 1.00 -5.79 19.33
CA SER A 436 0.94 -6.60 20.56
C SER A 436 0.36 -7.99 20.38
N VAL A 437 0.08 -8.40 19.13
CA VAL A 437 -0.55 -9.69 18.82
C VAL A 437 -1.84 -9.89 19.64
N MET A 438 -2.82 -9.01 19.39
CA MET A 438 -4.10 -9.01 20.12
C MET A 438 -3.93 -8.92 21.65
N LEU A 439 -3.03 -8.05 22.10
CA LEU A 439 -2.73 -7.76 23.51
C LEU A 439 -2.03 -8.89 24.32
N THR A 440 -1.52 -9.92 23.64
CA THR A 440 -0.75 -11.00 24.30
C THR A 440 0.66 -10.57 24.67
N ASN A 441 1.27 -9.62 23.91
CA ASN A 441 2.61 -9.10 24.16
C ASN A 441 2.64 -7.56 24.04
N ILE A 442 2.01 -6.85 24.96
CA ILE A 442 1.91 -5.38 24.89
C ILE A 442 3.29 -4.72 24.99
N ARG A 443 4.13 -5.16 25.93
CA ARG A 443 5.46 -4.55 26.15
C ARG A 443 6.38 -4.73 24.94
N GLY A 444 6.49 -5.95 24.43
CA GLY A 444 7.28 -6.24 23.23
C GLY A 444 6.74 -5.52 22.02
N GLY A 445 5.41 -5.59 21.79
CA GLY A 445 4.75 -4.96 20.66
C GLY A 445 4.96 -3.45 20.56
N ILE A 446 4.90 -2.71 21.67
CA ILE A 446 5.17 -1.26 21.66
C ILE A 446 6.66 -0.98 21.36
N GLY A 447 7.57 -1.68 22.02
CA GLY A 447 9.02 -1.48 21.84
C GLY A 447 9.49 -1.83 20.43
N ASP A 448 9.11 -3.01 19.98
CA ASP A 448 9.49 -3.52 18.65
C ASP A 448 8.76 -2.78 17.52
N GLY A 449 7.49 -2.43 17.71
CA GLY A 449 6.70 -1.71 16.74
C GLY A 449 7.20 -0.30 16.45
N VAL A 450 7.82 0.37 17.43
CA VAL A 450 8.36 1.74 17.25
C VAL A 450 9.79 1.73 16.69
N TRP A 451 10.69 0.95 17.27
CA TRP A 451 12.13 1.08 17.01
C TRP A 451 12.72 -0.03 16.15
N GLN A 452 12.30 -1.27 16.35
CA GLN A 452 12.97 -2.40 15.74
C GLN A 452 12.80 -2.46 14.22
N GLY A 453 11.63 -2.09 13.71
CA GLY A 453 11.39 -2.01 12.27
C GLY A 453 12.30 -0.99 11.59
N LEU A 454 12.46 0.20 12.20
CA LEU A 454 13.39 1.22 11.71
C LEU A 454 14.85 0.75 11.78
N TYR A 455 15.24 0.12 12.89
CA TYR A 455 16.58 -0.43 13.08
C TYR A 455 16.89 -1.50 12.04
N TYR A 456 15.99 -2.45 11.85
CA TYR A 456 16.11 -3.48 10.81
C TYR A 456 16.26 -2.88 9.41
N TRP A 457 15.43 -1.89 9.06
CA TRP A 457 15.52 -1.20 7.77
C TRP A 457 16.88 -0.50 7.56
N LEU A 458 17.43 0.13 8.61
CA LEU A 458 18.77 0.73 8.55
C LEU A 458 19.85 -0.31 8.30
N GLN A 459 19.77 -1.51 8.91
CA GLN A 459 20.71 -2.60 8.65
C GLN A 459 20.65 -3.07 7.18
N GLN A 460 19.47 -3.17 6.59
CA GLN A 460 19.30 -3.61 5.20
C GLN A 460 19.95 -2.68 4.17
N GLN A 461 20.25 -1.43 4.52
CA GLN A 461 20.93 -0.51 3.59
C GLN A 461 22.37 -0.95 3.24
N GLN A 462 23.01 -1.84 4.02
CA GLN A 462 24.34 -2.38 3.74
C GLN A 462 24.29 -3.76 3.05
N VAL A 463 23.21 -4.48 3.22
CA VAL A 463 23.08 -5.86 2.67
C VAL A 463 22.93 -5.85 1.15
N ALA A 464 22.27 -4.83 0.57
CA ALA A 464 22.07 -4.60 -0.87
C ALA A 464 21.71 -5.90 -1.64
N ARG A 465 20.73 -6.67 -1.14
CA ARG A 465 20.32 -7.95 -1.72
C ARG A 465 20.06 -7.81 -3.22
N GLY A 466 20.55 -8.79 -3.99
CA GLY A 466 20.42 -8.83 -5.44
C GLY A 466 21.34 -7.85 -6.19
N SER A 467 22.05 -6.94 -5.49
CA SER A 467 23.01 -5.98 -6.07
C SER A 467 22.51 -5.25 -7.32
N GLN A 468 21.20 -4.91 -7.36
CA GLN A 468 20.57 -4.32 -8.53
C GLN A 468 21.05 -2.86 -8.77
N PRO A 469 21.35 -2.48 -10.04
CA PRO A 469 21.83 -1.14 -10.36
C PRO A 469 20.75 -0.07 -10.17
N TRP A 470 21.15 1.21 -10.05
CA TRP A 470 20.21 2.32 -9.86
C TRP A 470 19.17 2.46 -10.99
N TYR A 471 19.49 2.00 -12.21
CA TYR A 471 18.60 2.05 -13.37
C TYR A 471 17.66 0.84 -13.49
N TYR A 472 17.65 -0.05 -12.52
CA TYR A 472 16.85 -1.30 -12.56
C TYR A 472 15.37 -1.07 -12.92
N TYR A 473 14.70 -0.12 -12.26
CA TYR A 473 13.30 0.18 -12.55
C TYR A 473 13.10 0.91 -13.88
N LEU A 474 14.08 1.69 -14.35
CA LEU A 474 14.03 2.32 -15.66
C LEU A 474 14.08 1.30 -16.82
N MET A 475 14.60 0.12 -16.56
CA MET A 475 14.62 -1.00 -17.50
C MET A 475 13.38 -1.90 -17.32
N LEU A 476 13.06 -2.28 -16.08
CA LEU A 476 11.97 -3.20 -15.78
C LEU A 476 10.59 -2.64 -16.14
N ILE A 477 10.30 -1.38 -15.81
CA ILE A 477 8.99 -0.77 -16.04
C ILE A 477 8.64 -0.70 -17.54
N PRO A 478 9.48 -0.21 -18.47
CA PRO A 478 9.15 -0.19 -19.89
C PRO A 478 8.96 -1.57 -20.52
N LEU A 479 9.60 -2.60 -19.98
CA LEU A 479 9.43 -3.97 -20.47
C LEU A 479 8.03 -4.53 -20.22
N TYR A 480 7.36 -4.12 -19.14
CA TYR A 480 6.04 -4.64 -18.77
C TYR A 480 4.90 -3.63 -18.93
N GLU A 481 5.14 -2.34 -18.70
CA GLU A 481 4.10 -1.31 -18.56
C GLU A 481 4.12 -0.28 -19.71
N GLN A 482 4.12 -0.73 -20.96
CA GLN A 482 4.31 0.11 -22.15
C GLN A 482 3.29 1.25 -22.23
N ILE A 483 1.99 0.93 -22.06
CA ILE A 483 0.93 1.95 -22.09
C ILE A 483 1.08 2.94 -20.93
N GLY A 484 1.49 2.44 -19.75
CA GLY A 484 1.75 3.27 -18.57
C GLY A 484 2.88 4.27 -18.79
N VAL A 485 3.97 3.84 -19.42
CA VAL A 485 5.14 4.72 -19.70
C VAL A 485 4.76 5.82 -20.69
N VAL A 486 4.21 5.47 -21.86
CA VAL A 486 3.93 6.44 -22.91
C VAL A 486 2.89 7.46 -22.47
N PHE A 487 1.73 7.00 -21.98
CA PHE A 487 0.66 7.92 -21.55
C PHE A 487 0.91 8.52 -20.18
N GLY A 488 1.74 7.89 -19.32
CA GLY A 488 2.22 8.49 -18.07
C GLY A 488 3.08 9.72 -18.31
N LEU A 489 4.02 9.67 -19.27
CA LEU A 489 4.80 10.83 -19.69
C LEU A 489 3.90 11.94 -20.25
N LEU A 490 2.91 11.60 -21.11
CA LEU A 490 1.94 12.60 -21.58
C LEU A 490 1.11 13.17 -20.43
N GLY A 491 0.76 12.37 -19.43
CA GLY A 491 0.09 12.79 -18.21
C GLY A 491 0.93 13.74 -17.36
N ILE A 492 2.24 13.51 -17.26
CA ILE A 492 3.18 14.43 -16.61
C ILE A 492 3.22 15.76 -17.34
N ILE A 493 3.41 15.73 -18.68
CA ILE A 493 3.44 16.96 -19.50
C ILE A 493 2.15 17.75 -19.32
N ARG A 494 0.99 17.10 -19.43
CA ARG A 494 -0.32 17.76 -19.22
C ARG A 494 -0.46 18.32 -17.81
N SER A 495 0.03 17.61 -16.80
CA SER A 495 -0.06 18.03 -15.40
C SER A 495 0.82 19.26 -15.10
N VAL A 496 1.93 19.42 -15.83
CA VAL A 496 2.81 20.60 -15.74
C VAL A 496 2.24 21.78 -16.54
N VAL A 497 1.69 21.53 -17.73
CA VAL A 497 1.10 22.58 -18.58
C VAL A 497 -0.22 23.11 -18.03
N GLN A 498 -1.04 22.22 -17.44
CA GLN A 498 -2.32 22.54 -16.83
C GLN A 498 -2.32 22.13 -15.34
N PRO A 499 -1.57 22.83 -14.48
CA PRO A 499 -1.31 22.41 -13.14
C PRO A 499 -2.57 22.53 -12.26
N THR A 500 -2.87 21.44 -11.55
CA THR A 500 -3.75 21.45 -10.37
C THR A 500 -2.96 20.85 -9.20
N ARG A 501 -3.33 21.19 -7.96
CA ARG A 501 -2.64 20.65 -6.77
C ARG A 501 -2.58 19.13 -6.79
N PHE A 502 -3.68 18.47 -7.19
CA PHE A 502 -3.76 17.00 -7.25
C PHE A 502 -2.89 16.42 -8.37
N ARG A 503 -2.87 17.02 -9.56
CA ARG A 503 -2.01 16.57 -10.67
C ARG A 503 -0.53 16.72 -10.34
N LEU A 504 -0.14 17.84 -9.73
CA LEU A 504 1.24 18.07 -9.30
C LEU A 504 1.64 17.09 -8.19
N PHE A 505 0.71 16.75 -7.27
CA PHE A 505 0.94 15.69 -6.29
C PHE A 505 1.22 14.34 -6.95
N LEU A 506 0.46 13.94 -7.96
CA LEU A 506 0.69 12.67 -8.67
C LEU A 506 2.05 12.63 -9.37
N VAL A 507 2.46 13.74 -10.02
CA VAL A 507 3.80 13.86 -10.61
C VAL A 507 4.88 13.74 -9.54
N TYR A 508 4.71 14.47 -8.43
CA TYR A 508 5.65 14.43 -7.31
C TYR A 508 5.75 13.04 -6.69
N TRP A 509 4.62 12.36 -6.50
CA TRP A 509 4.56 10.99 -5.99
C TRP A 509 5.27 10.00 -6.91
N PHE A 510 5.02 10.05 -8.23
CA PHE A 510 5.70 9.20 -9.20
C PHE A 510 7.21 9.43 -9.21
N VAL A 511 7.65 10.70 -9.38
CA VAL A 511 9.07 11.05 -9.47
C VAL A 511 9.78 10.78 -8.15
N GLY A 512 9.15 11.13 -7.02
CA GLY A 512 9.68 10.86 -5.69
C GLY A 512 9.92 9.38 -5.44
N ASN A 513 8.94 8.53 -5.74
CA ASN A 513 9.11 7.09 -5.60
C ASN A 513 10.17 6.54 -6.56
N LEU A 514 10.19 6.98 -7.82
CA LEU A 514 11.21 6.55 -8.78
C LEU A 514 12.62 6.86 -8.28
N ILE A 515 12.84 8.06 -7.76
CA ILE A 515 14.15 8.47 -7.21
C ILE A 515 14.48 7.64 -5.96
N LEU A 516 13.55 7.54 -5.00
CA LEU A 516 13.82 6.88 -3.72
C LEU A 516 14.06 5.38 -3.86
N TYR A 517 13.24 4.68 -4.63
CA TYR A 517 13.43 3.24 -4.86
C TYR A 517 14.66 2.95 -5.75
N SER A 518 15.02 3.86 -6.68
CA SER A 518 16.27 3.73 -7.44
C SER A 518 17.51 4.02 -6.60
N TRP A 519 17.38 4.88 -5.57
CA TRP A 519 18.46 5.18 -4.62
C TRP A 519 18.62 4.10 -3.54
N ALA A 520 17.52 3.47 -3.07
CA ALA A 520 17.56 2.43 -2.03
C ALA A 520 18.55 1.32 -2.40
N ALA A 521 19.28 0.81 -1.41
CA ALA A 521 20.28 -0.24 -1.63
C ALA A 521 19.64 -1.55 -2.11
N GLU A 522 18.54 -1.96 -1.48
CA GLU A 522 17.76 -3.13 -1.88
C GLU A 522 16.73 -2.75 -2.96
N LYS A 523 16.82 -3.39 -4.12
CA LYS A 523 15.90 -3.20 -5.25
C LYS A 523 15.33 -4.55 -5.67
N MET A 524 14.02 -4.69 -5.49
CA MET A 524 13.31 -5.93 -5.80
C MET A 524 12.18 -5.67 -6.80
N PRO A 525 11.80 -6.65 -7.64
CA PRO A 525 10.77 -6.45 -8.66
C PRO A 525 9.43 -5.98 -8.09
N TRP A 526 9.02 -6.49 -6.93
CA TRP A 526 7.74 -6.12 -6.30
C TRP A 526 7.64 -4.65 -5.86
N LEU A 527 8.77 -3.98 -5.62
CA LEU A 527 8.78 -2.56 -5.28
C LEU A 527 8.37 -1.66 -6.47
N MET A 528 8.42 -2.18 -7.72
CA MET A 528 7.99 -1.42 -8.89
C MET A 528 6.53 -0.97 -8.81
N ILE A 529 5.64 -1.69 -8.10
CA ILE A 529 4.23 -1.32 -8.00
C ILE A 529 4.00 0.04 -7.35
N HIS A 530 4.89 0.45 -6.44
CA HIS A 530 4.83 1.78 -5.81
C HIS A 530 5.17 2.91 -6.79
N ILE A 531 5.90 2.61 -7.87
CA ILE A 531 6.25 3.54 -8.95
C ILE A 531 5.17 3.49 -10.04
N THR A 532 4.74 2.29 -10.45
CA THR A 532 3.77 2.09 -11.54
C THR A 532 2.37 2.57 -11.18
N MET A 533 1.95 2.45 -9.93
CA MET A 533 0.61 2.88 -9.51
C MET A 533 0.33 4.37 -9.78
N PRO A 534 1.12 5.36 -9.30
CA PRO A 534 0.92 6.75 -9.67
C PRO A 534 1.16 7.03 -11.16
N MET A 535 2.06 6.29 -11.83
CA MET A 535 2.30 6.39 -13.27
C MET A 535 1.05 6.03 -14.08
N LEU A 536 0.34 4.96 -13.72
CA LEU A 536 -0.90 4.53 -14.38
C LEU A 536 -2.04 5.52 -14.19
N ILE A 537 -2.13 6.17 -13.02
CA ILE A 537 -3.08 7.26 -12.78
C ILE A 537 -2.72 8.49 -13.64
N LEU A 538 -1.43 8.81 -13.79
CA LEU A 538 -0.96 9.84 -14.71
C LEU A 538 -1.23 9.47 -16.16
N ALA A 539 -1.08 8.19 -16.54
CA ALA A 539 -1.42 7.70 -17.88
C ALA A 539 -2.90 7.89 -18.18
N ALA A 540 -3.77 7.68 -17.23
CA ALA A 540 -5.20 7.98 -17.38
C ALA A 540 -5.44 9.49 -17.62
N ILE A 541 -4.70 10.39 -16.95
CA ILE A 541 -4.76 11.84 -17.20
C ILE A 541 -4.26 12.17 -18.61
N GLY A 542 -3.20 11.52 -19.07
CA GLY A 542 -2.64 11.73 -20.41
C GLY A 542 -3.59 11.27 -21.52
N LEU A 543 -4.25 10.13 -21.33
CA LEU A 543 -5.13 9.52 -22.32
C LEU A 543 -6.55 10.12 -22.34
N GLU A 544 -7.03 10.65 -21.20
CA GLU A 544 -8.41 11.14 -21.04
C GLU A 544 -8.84 12.13 -22.12
N PRO A 545 -8.06 13.15 -22.54
CA PRO A 545 -8.51 14.10 -23.58
C PRO A 545 -8.79 13.44 -24.93
N ALA A 546 -7.93 12.50 -25.33
CA ALA A 546 -8.09 11.78 -26.59
C ALA A 546 -9.37 10.94 -26.58
N VAL A 547 -9.60 10.18 -25.51
CA VAL A 547 -10.79 9.34 -25.33
C VAL A 547 -12.07 10.19 -25.29
N VAL A 548 -12.09 11.30 -24.54
CA VAL A 548 -13.24 12.21 -24.44
C VAL A 548 -13.56 12.82 -25.83
N THR A 549 -12.54 13.23 -26.58
CA THR A 549 -12.71 13.78 -27.94
C THR A 549 -13.32 12.74 -28.87
N CYS A 550 -12.82 11.50 -28.86
CA CYS A 550 -13.37 10.40 -29.67
C CYS A 550 -14.81 10.06 -29.26
N ILE A 551 -15.14 10.00 -27.97
CA ILE A 551 -16.50 9.76 -27.49
C ILE A 551 -17.45 10.87 -27.97
N ASN A 552 -17.05 12.13 -27.83
CA ASN A 552 -17.87 13.26 -28.29
C ASN A 552 -18.05 13.27 -29.82
N PHE A 553 -17.00 12.93 -30.56
CA PHE A 553 -17.09 12.78 -32.01
C PHE A 553 -18.09 11.69 -32.41
N MET A 554 -18.00 10.51 -31.78
CA MET A 554 -18.93 9.40 -32.04
C MET A 554 -20.38 9.77 -31.67
N LYS A 555 -20.60 10.40 -30.51
CA LYS A 555 -21.92 10.89 -30.10
C LYS A 555 -22.51 11.85 -31.15
N ASN A 556 -21.71 12.83 -31.60
CA ASN A 556 -22.15 13.78 -32.64
C ASN A 556 -22.41 13.11 -33.99
N LEU A 557 -21.64 12.06 -34.33
CA LEU A 557 -21.85 11.28 -35.55
C LEU A 557 -23.17 10.49 -35.48
N PHE A 558 -23.42 9.79 -34.36
CA PHE A 558 -24.67 9.05 -34.16
C PHE A 558 -25.89 10.00 -34.09
N ALA A 559 -25.76 11.17 -33.45
CA ALA A 559 -26.84 12.14 -33.41
C ALA A 559 -27.25 12.67 -34.79
N ARG A 560 -26.36 12.64 -35.79
CA ARG A 560 -26.68 13.00 -37.18
C ARG A 560 -27.51 11.92 -37.91
N PHE A 561 -27.44 10.66 -37.47
CA PHE A 561 -28.16 9.54 -38.03
C PHE A 561 -29.43 9.19 -37.28
N SER A 562 -29.65 9.78 -36.04
CA SER A 562 -30.84 9.56 -35.24
C SER A 562 -31.93 10.59 -35.57
N SER A 563 -33.21 10.22 -35.35
CA SER A 563 -34.33 11.15 -35.53
C SER A 563 -34.21 12.35 -34.58
N PRO A 564 -34.80 13.54 -34.93
CA PRO A 564 -34.65 14.73 -34.06
C PRO A 564 -35.06 14.53 -32.60
N LYS A 565 -36.07 13.66 -32.33
CA LYS A 565 -36.51 13.33 -30.96
C LYS A 565 -35.50 12.48 -30.16
N GLU A 566 -34.78 11.58 -30.85
CA GLU A 566 -33.72 10.76 -30.19
C GLU A 566 -32.42 11.56 -29.99
N ALA A 567 -32.11 12.49 -30.90
CA ALA A 567 -30.98 13.40 -30.75
C ALA A 567 -31.13 14.35 -29.53
N GLU A 568 -32.36 14.85 -29.30
CA GLU A 568 -32.69 15.71 -28.14
C GLU A 568 -32.60 14.91 -26.83
N ALA A 569 -33.02 13.63 -26.81
CA ALA A 569 -32.90 12.74 -25.66
C ALA A 569 -31.43 12.35 -25.37
N LEU A 570 -30.57 12.21 -26.40
CA LEU A 570 -29.15 11.95 -26.24
C LEU A 570 -28.40 13.15 -25.64
N HIS A 571 -28.83 14.37 -26.01
CA HIS A 571 -28.26 15.61 -25.43
C HIS A 571 -28.83 15.98 -24.08
N ALA A 572 -30.09 15.64 -23.80
CA ALA A 572 -30.73 15.88 -22.48
C ALA A 572 -30.17 14.98 -21.37
N ASN A 573 -29.57 13.83 -21.71
CA ASN A 573 -28.99 12.88 -20.76
C ASN A 573 -27.55 13.24 -20.35
N ASP A 574 -26.97 14.31 -20.92
CA ASP A 574 -25.66 14.79 -20.48
C ASP A 574 -25.82 15.65 -19.22
N GLY A 575 -25.92 15.01 -18.03
CA GLY A 575 -25.86 15.66 -16.72
C GLY A 575 -24.56 16.45 -16.46
N TYR A 576 -23.86 16.85 -17.52
CA TYR A 576 -22.69 17.72 -17.59
C TYR A 576 -23.03 19.20 -17.88
N ALA A 577 -24.31 19.53 -18.08
CA ALA A 577 -24.69 20.86 -18.58
C ALA A 577 -24.63 22.01 -17.56
N GLN A 578 -24.31 21.74 -16.28
CA GLN A 578 -24.42 22.79 -15.24
C GLN A 578 -23.10 23.38 -14.69
N GLU A 579 -21.91 22.91 -15.08
CA GLU A 579 -20.65 23.43 -14.49
C GLU A 579 -19.53 23.83 -15.47
N PHE A 580 -19.80 23.93 -16.79
CA PHE A 580 -18.80 24.47 -17.70
C PHE A 580 -19.33 25.67 -18.48
N PRO A 581 -18.51 26.74 -18.67
CA PRO A 581 -18.94 27.94 -19.37
C PRO A 581 -19.37 27.58 -20.81
N LYS A 582 -20.46 28.28 -21.23
CA LYS A 582 -21.06 28.16 -22.55
C LYS A 582 -20.01 28.24 -23.66
N ALA A 583 -20.17 27.34 -24.67
CA ALA A 583 -19.37 27.19 -25.86
C ALA A 583 -18.01 26.53 -25.65
N ARG A 584 -18.03 25.17 -25.68
CA ARG A 584 -16.79 24.41 -25.96
C ARG A 584 -16.31 24.84 -27.35
N PRO A 585 -15.04 25.27 -27.53
CA PRO A 585 -14.50 25.54 -28.85
C PRO A 585 -14.69 24.32 -29.72
N LYS A 586 -15.18 24.50 -30.97
CA LYS A 586 -15.25 23.41 -31.97
C LYS A 586 -13.84 22.84 -32.07
N VAL A 587 -13.64 21.62 -31.60
CA VAL A 587 -12.36 20.92 -31.72
C VAL A 587 -12.05 20.83 -33.23
N GLY A 588 -10.97 21.45 -33.67
CA GLY A 588 -10.58 21.46 -35.05
C GLY A 588 -10.32 20.02 -35.56
N ILE A 589 -10.49 19.79 -36.87
CA ILE A 589 -10.26 18.48 -37.49
C ILE A 589 -8.89 17.92 -37.12
N PHE A 590 -7.84 18.74 -37.07
CA PHE A 590 -6.49 18.35 -36.70
C PHE A 590 -6.40 17.79 -35.26
N ALA A 591 -6.99 18.48 -34.27
CA ALA A 591 -7.02 18.00 -32.89
C ALA A 591 -7.85 16.70 -32.73
N THR A 592 -8.92 16.55 -33.52
CA THR A 592 -9.70 15.32 -33.58
C THR A 592 -8.86 14.17 -34.14
N SER A 593 -8.13 14.40 -35.25
CA SER A 593 -7.27 13.37 -35.85
C SER A 593 -6.16 12.92 -34.90
N ILE A 594 -5.49 13.85 -34.19
CA ILE A 594 -4.48 13.52 -33.19
C ILE A 594 -5.11 12.68 -32.05
N SER A 595 -6.33 13.01 -31.63
CA SER A 595 -7.04 12.25 -30.59
C SER A 595 -7.33 10.81 -31.02
N PHE A 596 -7.77 10.60 -32.27
CA PHE A 596 -7.95 9.25 -32.81
C PHE A 596 -6.63 8.49 -32.91
N LEU A 597 -5.55 9.13 -33.37
CA LEU A 597 -4.22 8.53 -33.39
C LEU A 597 -3.76 8.15 -31.99
N GLY A 598 -4.01 9.00 -31.00
CA GLY A 598 -3.72 8.72 -29.59
C GLY A 598 -4.46 7.49 -29.06
N VAL A 599 -5.75 7.35 -29.37
CA VAL A 599 -6.54 6.17 -29.00
C VAL A 599 -6.06 4.91 -29.71
N ILE A 600 -5.74 4.98 -31.02
CA ILE A 600 -5.16 3.87 -31.78
C ILE A 600 -3.83 3.44 -31.13
N MET A 601 -2.95 4.39 -30.83
CA MET A 601 -1.69 4.11 -30.14
C MET A 601 -1.93 3.44 -28.79
N ALA A 602 -2.92 3.90 -28.01
CA ALA A 602 -3.27 3.27 -26.72
C ALA A 602 -3.71 1.82 -26.91
N VAL A 603 -4.53 1.51 -27.93
CA VAL A 603 -4.96 0.13 -28.24
C VAL A 603 -3.76 -0.71 -28.66
N LEU A 604 -2.87 -0.18 -29.53
CA LEU A 604 -1.66 -0.88 -29.96
C LEU A 604 -0.72 -1.20 -28.79
N LEU A 605 -0.55 -0.26 -27.84
CA LEU A 605 0.27 -0.50 -26.64
C LEU A 605 -0.42 -1.38 -25.59
N LEU A 606 -1.75 -1.42 -25.60
CA LEU A 606 -2.51 -2.30 -24.73
C LEU A 606 -2.30 -3.78 -25.08
N LEU A 607 -2.10 -4.10 -26.36
CA LEU A 607 -1.87 -5.48 -26.80
C LEU A 607 -0.65 -6.12 -26.12
N PRO A 608 0.59 -5.57 -26.21
CA PRO A 608 1.74 -6.14 -25.50
C PRO A 608 1.59 -6.04 -23.98
N THR A 609 0.92 -5.00 -23.46
CA THR A 609 0.66 -4.88 -22.01
C THR A 609 -0.19 -6.03 -21.49
N VAL A 610 -1.32 -6.35 -22.17
CA VAL A 610 -2.20 -7.46 -21.78
C VAL A 610 -1.52 -8.82 -22.02
N HIS A 611 -0.77 -8.96 -23.11
CA HIS A 611 0.01 -10.17 -23.38
C HIS A 611 1.04 -10.40 -22.28
N ASN A 612 1.83 -9.38 -21.90
CA ASN A 612 2.78 -9.46 -20.79
C ASN A 612 2.11 -9.79 -19.45
N MET A 613 0.92 -9.23 -19.20
CA MET A 613 0.14 -9.55 -18.00
C MET A 613 -0.26 -11.03 -17.99
N TYR A 614 -0.72 -11.56 -19.12
CA TYR A 614 -1.12 -12.95 -19.25
C TYR A 614 0.08 -13.90 -19.07
N GLU A 615 1.19 -13.61 -19.74
CA GLU A 615 2.41 -14.42 -19.65
C GLU A 615 2.93 -14.51 -18.21
N VAL A 616 3.18 -13.36 -17.57
CA VAL A 616 3.78 -13.36 -16.22
C VAL A 616 2.83 -13.86 -15.13
N ALA A 617 1.51 -13.67 -15.29
CA ALA A 617 0.56 -14.03 -14.24
C ALA A 617 0.02 -15.45 -14.35
N TYR A 618 0.02 -16.07 -15.55
CA TYR A 618 -0.66 -17.34 -15.79
C TYR A 618 0.18 -18.38 -16.53
N VAL A 619 1.09 -17.98 -17.41
CA VAL A 619 1.91 -18.93 -18.19
C VAL A 619 3.22 -19.21 -17.48
N HIS A 620 3.94 -18.17 -17.05
CA HIS A 620 5.26 -18.24 -16.41
C HIS A 620 5.28 -17.69 -14.97
N PRO A 621 4.26 -17.96 -14.12
CA PRO A 621 4.17 -17.29 -12.81
C PRO A 621 5.24 -17.72 -11.79
N ALA A 622 5.93 -18.85 -12.06
CA ALA A 622 6.99 -19.40 -11.22
C ALA A 622 8.29 -19.61 -12.01
N ASP A 623 8.40 -19.06 -13.20
CA ASP A 623 9.51 -19.29 -14.13
C ASP A 623 10.45 -18.07 -14.17
N GLY A 624 11.34 -17.98 -13.18
CA GLY A 624 12.32 -16.91 -13.06
C GLY A 624 13.19 -16.70 -14.28
N PRO A 625 13.73 -17.75 -14.96
CA PRO A 625 14.54 -17.59 -16.17
C PRO A 625 13.85 -16.92 -17.36
N HIS A 626 12.52 -16.97 -17.46
CA HIS A 626 11.77 -16.37 -18.56
C HIS A 626 11.14 -15.02 -18.21
N GLU A 627 11.01 -14.71 -16.93
CA GLU A 627 10.32 -13.52 -16.44
C GLU A 627 11.17 -12.70 -15.46
N MET A 628 11.54 -11.48 -15.87
CA MET A 628 12.36 -10.59 -15.08
C MET A 628 11.66 -10.08 -13.79
N MET A 629 10.30 -10.11 -13.76
CA MET A 629 9.53 -9.80 -12.56
C MET A 629 9.47 -10.97 -11.58
N VAL A 630 9.76 -12.20 -12.00
CA VAL A 630 9.75 -13.40 -11.16
C VAL A 630 11.14 -13.53 -10.51
N TYR A 631 11.21 -13.33 -9.20
CA TYR A 631 12.48 -13.28 -8.49
C TYR A 631 12.48 -14.22 -7.29
N VAL A 632 13.45 -15.12 -7.23
CA VAL A 632 13.66 -16.14 -6.16
C VAL A 632 12.37 -16.95 -5.88
N GLN A 633 11.57 -17.18 -6.93
CA GLN A 633 10.30 -17.89 -6.84
C GLN A 633 10.56 -19.41 -6.72
N THR A 634 9.84 -20.03 -5.80
CA THR A 634 9.77 -21.49 -5.65
C THR A 634 9.27 -22.12 -6.95
N THR A 635 9.96 -23.14 -7.43
CA THR A 635 9.62 -23.85 -8.67
C THR A 635 8.57 -24.93 -8.43
N THR A 636 7.99 -25.44 -9.49
CA THR A 636 7.06 -26.58 -9.45
C THR A 636 7.71 -27.89 -8.99
N ASP A 637 9.05 -27.99 -8.99
CA ASP A 637 9.77 -29.15 -8.50
C ASP A 637 9.52 -29.42 -7.01
N VAL A 638 9.23 -28.37 -6.22
CA VAL A 638 8.84 -28.56 -4.81
C VAL A 638 7.57 -29.40 -4.70
N ASN A 639 6.57 -29.18 -5.57
CA ASN A 639 5.37 -30.01 -5.59
C ASN A 639 5.69 -31.46 -6.03
N THR A 640 6.65 -31.63 -6.95
CA THR A 640 7.11 -32.97 -7.38
C THR A 640 7.77 -33.71 -6.22
N VAL A 641 8.63 -33.05 -5.46
CA VAL A 641 9.26 -33.60 -4.26
C VAL A 641 8.22 -33.97 -3.22
N MET A 642 7.24 -33.09 -2.95
CA MET A 642 6.15 -33.37 -2.01
C MET A 642 5.30 -34.56 -2.45
N ALA A 643 4.95 -34.68 -3.73
CA ALA A 643 4.22 -35.82 -4.25
C ALA A 643 4.96 -37.15 -4.02
N LYS A 644 6.31 -37.17 -4.11
CA LYS A 644 7.15 -38.34 -3.81
C LYS A 644 7.16 -38.64 -2.30
N VAL A 645 7.26 -37.62 -1.47
CA VAL A 645 7.19 -37.74 0.00
C VAL A 645 5.84 -38.34 0.42
N ASP A 646 4.74 -37.81 -0.11
CA ASP A 646 3.37 -38.29 0.19
C ASP A 646 3.14 -39.71 -0.32
N ALA A 647 3.68 -40.05 -1.52
CA ALA A 647 3.60 -41.42 -2.06
C ALA A 647 4.36 -42.42 -1.19
N LEU A 648 5.50 -42.01 -0.62
CA LEU A 648 6.27 -42.87 0.29
C LEU A 648 5.55 -43.03 1.64
N ASP A 649 5.00 -41.94 2.22
CA ASP A 649 4.20 -41.99 3.45
C ASP A 649 2.93 -42.82 3.26
N GLN A 650 2.27 -42.74 2.10
CA GLN A 650 1.14 -43.62 1.77
C GLN A 650 1.50 -45.09 1.80
N LYS A 651 2.70 -45.45 1.29
CA LYS A 651 3.18 -46.85 1.30
C LYS A 651 3.62 -47.34 2.68
N MET A 652 4.27 -46.48 3.46
CA MET A 652 4.84 -46.83 4.76
C MET A 652 3.83 -46.75 5.90
N PHE A 653 3.00 -45.71 5.89
CA PHE A 653 2.13 -45.32 7.01
C PHE A 653 0.67 -45.17 6.61
N GLY A 654 0.29 -45.50 5.37
CA GLY A 654 -1.10 -45.38 4.88
C GLY A 654 -1.59 -43.94 4.82
N GLY A 655 -0.70 -42.96 4.55
CA GLY A 655 -1.05 -41.53 4.43
C GLY A 655 -1.33 -40.85 5.77
N LYS A 656 -0.79 -41.37 6.88
CA LYS A 656 -1.01 -40.82 8.23
C LYS A 656 0.01 -39.73 8.60
N HIS A 657 0.87 -39.34 7.69
CA HIS A 657 1.93 -38.35 7.88
C HIS A 657 2.88 -38.65 9.07
N GLN A 658 3.17 -39.92 9.32
CA GLN A 658 3.99 -40.34 10.47
C GLN A 658 5.48 -40.49 10.12
N MET A 659 5.85 -40.32 8.86
CA MET A 659 7.20 -40.45 8.38
C MET A 659 8.14 -39.44 9.00
N GLN A 660 9.34 -39.89 9.38
CA GLN A 660 10.44 -39.02 9.81
C GLN A 660 11.09 -38.38 8.58
N ILE A 661 11.21 -37.05 8.57
CA ILE A 661 11.81 -36.30 7.46
C ILE A 661 12.89 -35.37 8.00
N GLY A 662 14.10 -35.45 7.46
CA GLY A 662 15.17 -34.50 7.77
C GLY A 662 15.21 -33.36 6.76
N LEU A 663 15.25 -32.11 7.25
CA LEU A 663 15.56 -30.94 6.45
C LEU A 663 16.95 -30.42 6.79
N THR A 664 17.77 -30.15 5.79
CA THR A 664 19.15 -29.68 5.98
C THR A 664 19.49 -28.55 5.00
N GLY A 665 20.46 -27.72 5.37
CA GLY A 665 20.79 -26.51 4.60
C GLY A 665 19.65 -25.51 4.56
N ASP A 666 19.46 -24.81 3.44
CA ASP A 666 18.43 -23.76 3.26
C ASP A 666 17.06 -24.32 2.81
N ALA A 667 16.79 -25.61 3.10
CA ALA A 667 15.52 -26.25 2.70
C ALA A 667 14.32 -25.88 3.60
N THR A 668 14.55 -25.27 4.78
CA THR A 668 13.46 -24.94 5.73
C THR A 668 12.32 -24.17 5.06
N TRP A 669 12.62 -23.18 4.22
CA TRP A 669 11.60 -22.50 3.42
C TRP A 669 11.79 -22.85 1.93
N PRO A 670 10.75 -23.43 1.28
CA PRO A 670 9.32 -23.43 1.66
C PRO A 670 8.83 -24.66 2.45
N TYR A 671 9.69 -25.67 2.75
CA TYR A 671 9.24 -26.97 3.25
C TYR A 671 8.57 -26.93 4.62
N ALA A 672 8.85 -25.95 5.49
CA ALA A 672 8.10 -25.77 6.74
C ALA A 672 6.59 -25.62 6.52
N TRP A 673 6.16 -24.98 5.42
CA TRP A 673 4.76 -24.92 5.03
C TRP A 673 4.23 -26.21 4.42
N TYR A 674 4.97 -26.81 3.49
CA TYR A 674 4.51 -28.00 2.76
C TYR A 674 4.45 -29.24 3.66
N LEU A 675 5.31 -29.32 4.67
CA LEU A 675 5.37 -30.41 5.64
C LEU A 675 4.62 -30.09 6.97
N ARG A 676 3.77 -29.06 7.00
CA ARG A 676 3.06 -28.63 8.22
C ARG A 676 2.18 -29.70 8.85
N ASP A 677 1.72 -30.67 8.07
CA ASP A 677 0.89 -31.77 8.50
C ASP A 677 1.69 -33.02 8.94
N TYR A 678 3.03 -32.96 8.79
CA TYR A 678 3.95 -34.00 9.25
C TYR A 678 4.49 -33.65 10.64
N PRO A 679 4.15 -34.38 11.72
CA PRO A 679 4.61 -34.07 13.07
C PRO A 679 6.09 -34.42 13.28
N ASN A 680 6.66 -35.30 12.47
CA ASN A 680 8.02 -35.84 12.61
C ASN A 680 8.98 -35.23 11.58
N VAL A 681 9.11 -33.90 11.59
CA VAL A 681 10.06 -33.15 10.74
C VAL A 681 11.18 -32.61 11.60
N CYS A 682 12.42 -32.95 11.23
CA CYS A 682 13.62 -32.42 11.85
C CYS A 682 14.14 -31.22 11.04
N PHE A 683 13.95 -30.03 11.54
CA PHE A 683 14.60 -28.84 11.01
C PHE A 683 16.07 -28.82 11.45
N ASP A 684 16.98 -28.41 10.55
CA ASP A 684 18.43 -28.42 10.78
C ASP A 684 18.98 -29.83 11.09
N PHE A 685 18.57 -30.82 10.27
CA PHE A 685 19.06 -32.19 10.38
C PHE A 685 20.55 -32.30 9.99
N PRO A 686 21.39 -33.08 10.71
CA PRO A 686 21.05 -33.92 11.86
C PRO A 686 21.20 -33.22 13.22
N THR A 687 21.76 -32.00 13.25
CA THR A 687 22.13 -31.28 14.48
C THR A 687 20.92 -30.89 15.31
N GLY A 688 19.81 -30.51 14.68
CA GLY A 688 18.57 -30.08 15.32
C GLY A 688 17.82 -31.21 16.05
N CYS A 689 18.13 -32.50 15.74
CA CYS A 689 17.43 -33.66 16.31
C CYS A 689 18.43 -34.72 16.76
N PRO A 690 19.11 -34.50 17.89
CA PRO A 690 20.05 -35.50 18.43
C PRO A 690 19.40 -36.89 18.62
N GLY A 691 19.97 -37.89 18.01
CA GLY A 691 19.44 -39.25 18.09
C GLY A 691 18.66 -39.72 16.87
N TRP A 692 18.28 -38.83 15.96
CA TRP A 692 17.71 -39.21 14.67
C TRP A 692 18.82 -39.73 13.75
N LYS A 693 18.72 -41.01 13.35
CA LYS A 693 19.64 -41.68 12.43
C LYS A 693 18.84 -42.38 11.34
N ASN A 694 19.38 -42.40 10.12
CA ASN A 694 18.82 -43.19 9.00
C ASN A 694 17.33 -42.89 8.74
N VAL A 695 16.94 -41.59 8.77
CA VAL A 695 15.56 -41.20 8.46
C VAL A 695 15.16 -41.64 7.05
N PRO A 696 13.87 -41.94 6.78
CA PRO A 696 13.43 -42.39 5.46
C PRO A 696 13.75 -41.41 4.32
N VAL A 697 13.58 -40.09 4.59
CA VAL A 697 13.75 -39.02 3.62
C VAL A 697 14.58 -37.89 4.20
N ILE A 698 15.49 -37.33 3.39
CA ILE A 698 16.22 -36.10 3.66
C ILE A 698 15.99 -35.13 2.48
N ILE A 699 15.65 -33.89 2.75
CA ILE A 699 15.59 -32.83 1.77
C ILE A 699 16.66 -31.81 2.12
N GLY A 700 17.65 -31.66 1.25
CA GLY A 700 18.73 -30.69 1.39
C GLY A 700 18.60 -29.56 0.37
N GLY A 701 18.90 -28.32 0.77
CA GLY A 701 18.87 -27.17 -0.12
C GLY A 701 19.99 -26.18 0.16
N GLY A 702 20.29 -25.32 -0.79
CA GLY A 702 21.25 -24.24 -0.61
C GLY A 702 22.07 -23.91 -1.86
N ASP A 703 23.06 -23.03 -1.69
CA ASP A 703 23.95 -22.61 -2.76
C ASP A 703 24.86 -23.75 -3.28
N ASN A 704 25.15 -24.72 -2.44
CA ASN A 704 25.97 -25.86 -2.80
C ASN A 704 25.43 -27.18 -2.21
N PRO A 705 24.37 -27.77 -2.82
CA PRO A 705 23.81 -29.03 -2.37
C PRO A 705 24.73 -30.23 -2.66
N TYR A 706 25.74 -30.08 -3.51
CA TYR A 706 26.62 -31.17 -3.96
C TYR A 706 27.45 -31.78 -2.82
N GLY A 707 27.78 -31.03 -1.77
CA GLY A 707 28.43 -31.57 -0.58
C GLY A 707 27.57 -32.59 0.19
N LEU A 708 26.24 -32.45 0.10
CA LEU A 708 25.28 -33.38 0.72
C LEU A 708 25.24 -34.73 0.01
N GLU A 709 25.48 -34.76 -1.31
CA GLU A 709 25.53 -36.00 -2.08
C GLU A 709 26.68 -36.89 -1.59
N GLN A 710 27.84 -36.31 -1.27
CA GLN A 710 28.97 -37.02 -0.69
C GLN A 710 28.69 -37.53 0.73
N GLN A 711 27.94 -36.76 1.51
CA GLN A 711 27.61 -37.07 2.89
C GLN A 711 26.61 -38.25 2.99
N TYR A 712 25.50 -38.15 2.25
CA TYR A 712 24.37 -39.06 2.38
C TYR A 712 24.32 -40.11 1.26
N GLY A 713 24.69 -39.75 0.04
CA GLY A 713 24.62 -40.65 -1.12
C GLY A 713 25.53 -41.85 -1.02
N GLY A 714 25.19 -42.93 -1.67
CA GLY A 714 26.01 -44.15 -1.73
C GLY A 714 25.37 -45.26 -2.54
N ALA A 715 26.11 -46.39 -2.67
CA ALA A 715 25.69 -47.54 -3.46
C ALA A 715 24.30 -48.05 -3.00
N THR A 716 23.45 -48.40 -3.95
CA THR A 716 22.06 -48.82 -3.73
C THR A 716 21.93 -50.10 -2.87
N ASN A 717 22.99 -50.89 -2.74
CA ASN A 717 23.03 -52.09 -1.87
C ASN A 717 23.35 -51.78 -0.39
N ASN A 718 23.70 -50.55 -0.06
CA ASN A 718 23.92 -50.10 1.32
C ASN A 718 22.64 -49.51 1.91
N PRO A 719 21.98 -50.17 2.88
CA PRO A 719 20.72 -49.75 3.44
C PRO A 719 20.83 -48.43 4.27
N ASP A 720 22.02 -48.08 4.73
CA ASP A 720 22.31 -46.87 5.52
C ASP A 720 22.65 -45.65 4.64
N LYS A 721 22.63 -45.83 3.33
CA LYS A 721 22.88 -44.80 2.34
C LYS A 721 21.60 -44.44 1.57
N TYR A 722 21.67 -43.38 0.79
CA TYR A 722 20.54 -42.85 0.09
C TYR A 722 20.76 -42.80 -1.42
N THR A 723 19.70 -43.11 -2.14
CA THR A 723 19.54 -42.73 -3.55
C THR A 723 19.02 -41.31 -3.61
N TYR A 724 19.54 -40.49 -4.52
CA TYR A 724 19.20 -39.07 -4.56
C TYR A 724 18.93 -38.57 -5.96
N GLN A 725 18.19 -37.43 -6.04
CA GLN A 725 17.97 -36.68 -7.26
C GLN A 725 18.00 -35.18 -6.97
N LEU A 726 18.61 -34.44 -7.90
CA LEU A 726 18.70 -32.98 -7.88
C LEU A 726 17.47 -32.34 -8.51
N TYR A 727 16.98 -31.28 -7.92
CA TYR A 727 15.84 -30.47 -8.35
C TYR A 727 16.15 -28.98 -8.22
N LYS A 728 15.37 -28.12 -8.91
CA LYS A 728 15.41 -26.68 -8.70
C LYS A 728 14.46 -26.29 -7.57
N MET A 729 14.97 -25.67 -6.52
CA MET A 729 14.12 -25.20 -5.41
C MET A 729 13.55 -23.82 -5.69
N ARG A 730 14.40 -22.88 -6.10
CA ARG A 730 14.06 -21.49 -6.42
C ARG A 730 14.81 -21.05 -7.65
N THR A 731 14.16 -20.20 -8.48
CA THR A 731 14.78 -19.64 -9.68
C THR A 731 14.54 -18.13 -9.77
N TRP A 732 15.43 -17.46 -10.47
CA TRP A 732 15.33 -16.04 -10.77
C TRP A 732 16.07 -15.72 -12.05
N TRP A 733 15.76 -14.55 -12.59
CA TRP A 733 16.50 -14.00 -13.70
C TRP A 733 17.87 -13.55 -13.21
N ASP A 734 18.93 -14.18 -13.62
CA ASP A 734 20.32 -13.73 -13.40
C ASP A 734 20.78 -12.85 -14.58
N GLU A 735 21.75 -11.96 -14.36
CA GLU A 735 21.72 -10.71 -15.09
C GLU A 735 23.01 -10.28 -15.75
N GLY A 736 23.07 -10.38 -17.08
CA GLY A 736 24.08 -9.73 -17.89
C GLY A 736 23.95 -8.19 -17.96
N TYR A 737 22.77 -7.60 -17.65
CA TYR A 737 22.58 -6.15 -17.69
C TYR A 737 23.24 -5.38 -16.53
N LYS A 738 23.71 -6.05 -15.50
CA LYS A 738 24.45 -5.42 -14.41
C LYS A 738 25.75 -4.76 -14.91
N PRO A 739 26.27 -3.73 -14.21
CA PRO A 739 27.53 -3.12 -14.61
C PRO A 739 28.72 -4.07 -14.45
N PRO A 740 29.82 -3.88 -15.18
CA PRO A 740 31.00 -4.75 -15.12
C PRO A 740 31.60 -4.91 -13.72
N ALA A 741 31.48 -3.89 -12.86
CA ALA A 741 31.91 -3.96 -11.45
C ALA A 741 31.19 -5.05 -10.62
N THR A 742 30.03 -5.50 -11.07
CA THR A 742 29.21 -6.52 -10.42
C THR A 742 29.06 -7.81 -11.25
N GLY A 743 29.94 -8.03 -12.21
CA GLY A 743 29.99 -9.22 -13.06
C GLY A 743 29.12 -9.17 -14.31
N GLY A 744 28.42 -8.06 -14.59
CA GLY A 744 27.66 -7.89 -15.82
C GLY A 744 28.45 -7.20 -16.92
N ILE A 745 27.78 -6.94 -18.06
CA ILE A 745 28.35 -6.24 -19.23
C ILE A 745 27.69 -4.87 -19.50
N GLY A 746 26.70 -4.53 -18.70
CA GLY A 746 25.92 -3.30 -18.82
C GLY A 746 24.71 -3.45 -19.74
N PRO A 747 23.67 -2.60 -19.53
CA PRO A 747 22.36 -2.79 -20.14
C PRO A 747 22.37 -2.64 -21.66
N GLY A 748 23.18 -1.74 -22.21
CA GLY A 748 23.22 -1.47 -23.65
C GLY A 748 23.80 -2.66 -24.44
N LEU A 749 24.94 -3.20 -24.02
CA LEU A 749 25.56 -4.37 -24.67
C LEU A 749 24.71 -5.63 -24.45
N TRP A 750 24.19 -5.80 -23.25
CA TRP A 750 23.34 -6.94 -22.93
C TRP A 750 22.05 -6.97 -23.78
N LEU A 751 21.33 -5.85 -23.91
CA LEU A 751 20.15 -5.76 -24.78
C LEU A 751 20.49 -6.04 -26.25
N SER A 752 21.70 -5.67 -26.71
CA SER A 752 22.11 -5.84 -28.09
C SER A 752 22.63 -7.25 -28.41
N TYR A 753 23.34 -7.91 -27.48
CA TYR A 753 24.09 -9.12 -27.80
C TYR A 753 23.92 -10.25 -26.77
N GLY A 754 23.11 -10.08 -25.74
CA GLY A 754 23.08 -11.02 -24.61
C GLY A 754 24.38 -10.98 -23.81
N ASP A 755 24.78 -12.09 -23.19
CA ASP A 755 25.93 -12.16 -22.28
C ASP A 755 27.29 -12.27 -23.01
N ASN A 756 27.28 -12.50 -24.33
CA ASN A 756 28.47 -12.70 -25.13
C ASN A 756 28.64 -11.66 -26.25
N PRO A 757 28.88 -10.39 -25.91
CA PRO A 757 29.09 -9.36 -26.92
C PRO A 757 30.39 -9.60 -27.71
N PRO A 758 30.45 -9.32 -29.03
CA PRO A 758 31.67 -9.32 -29.80
C PRO A 758 32.72 -8.36 -29.21
N LEU A 759 34.00 -8.65 -29.45
CA LEU A 759 35.09 -7.78 -28.97
C LEU A 759 34.91 -6.37 -29.52
N ASN A 760 34.99 -5.33 -28.67
CA ASN A 760 34.74 -3.92 -29.01
C ASN A 760 33.31 -3.61 -29.51
N ALA A 761 32.33 -4.44 -29.21
CA ALA A 761 30.96 -4.16 -29.57
C ALA A 761 30.44 -2.85 -28.95
N LYS A 762 29.58 -2.16 -29.71
CA LYS A 762 28.87 -0.96 -29.25
C LYS A 762 27.38 -1.25 -29.23
N PHE A 763 26.63 -0.48 -28.45
CA PHE A 763 25.17 -0.58 -28.43
C PHE A 763 24.58 -0.51 -29.84
N ASN A 764 23.72 -1.47 -30.16
CA ASN A 764 23.00 -1.56 -31.41
C ASN A 764 21.49 -1.53 -31.18
N LEU A 765 20.86 -0.39 -31.50
CA LEU A 765 19.44 -0.17 -31.28
C LEU A 765 18.55 -1.20 -32.02
N GLY A 766 18.94 -1.60 -33.25
CA GLY A 766 18.18 -2.57 -34.06
C GLY A 766 18.13 -3.95 -33.42
N LEU A 767 19.27 -4.46 -32.96
CA LEU A 767 19.35 -5.75 -32.24
C LEU A 767 18.63 -5.68 -30.90
N ALA A 768 18.80 -4.58 -30.14
CA ALA A 768 18.09 -4.40 -28.87
C ALA A 768 16.57 -4.40 -29.07
N ALA A 769 16.06 -3.69 -30.07
CA ALA A 769 14.63 -3.68 -30.41
C ALA A 769 14.12 -5.07 -30.84
N GLN A 770 14.92 -5.82 -31.62
CA GLN A 770 14.61 -7.18 -32.02
C GLN A 770 14.51 -8.12 -30.81
N HIS A 771 15.49 -8.08 -29.88
CA HIS A 771 15.49 -8.91 -28.69
C HIS A 771 14.33 -8.58 -27.75
N ILE A 772 14.02 -7.27 -27.54
CA ILE A 772 12.86 -6.85 -26.74
C ILE A 772 11.57 -7.37 -27.39
N TRP A 773 11.43 -7.27 -28.70
CA TRP A 773 10.28 -7.77 -29.45
C TRP A 773 10.11 -9.29 -29.32
N GLN A 774 11.23 -10.06 -29.46
CA GLN A 774 11.23 -11.50 -29.28
C GLN A 774 10.84 -11.90 -27.85
N TRP A 775 11.35 -11.17 -26.87
CA TRP A 775 11.00 -11.42 -25.47
C TRP A 775 9.52 -11.09 -25.20
N TRP A 776 9.00 -10.00 -25.72
CA TRP A 776 7.57 -9.67 -25.52
C TRP A 776 6.61 -10.74 -26.04
N TRP A 777 6.90 -11.35 -27.18
CA TRP A 777 5.97 -12.25 -27.87
C TRP A 777 6.32 -13.74 -27.75
N GLN A 778 7.57 -14.09 -27.47
CA GLN A 778 8.05 -15.47 -27.46
C GLN A 778 8.67 -15.86 -26.11
N ARG A 779 8.80 -14.94 -25.16
CA ARG A 779 9.52 -15.10 -23.89
C ARG A 779 10.92 -15.70 -24.07
N ARG A 780 11.55 -15.39 -25.19
CA ARG A 780 12.92 -15.80 -25.44
C ARG A 780 13.88 -14.91 -24.66
N ALA A 781 14.61 -15.49 -23.75
CA ALA A 781 15.60 -14.77 -22.94
C ALA A 781 16.65 -14.06 -23.80
N ILE A 782 17.08 -12.86 -23.38
CA ILE A 782 18.08 -12.05 -24.08
C ILE A 782 19.48 -12.64 -23.87
N GLY A 783 19.76 -13.16 -22.67
CA GLY A 783 21.01 -13.80 -22.28
C GLY A 783 20.78 -15.06 -21.46
N ASP A 784 21.83 -15.56 -20.81
CA ASP A 784 21.72 -16.63 -19.84
C ASP A 784 21.07 -16.08 -18.55
N THR A 785 19.98 -16.69 -18.16
CA THR A 785 19.14 -16.27 -17.03
C THR A 785 19.06 -17.35 -15.95
N GLY A 786 20.07 -18.18 -15.83
CA GLY A 786 20.08 -19.42 -15.07
C GLY A 786 20.26 -19.31 -13.55
N GLY A 787 19.95 -18.17 -12.88
CA GLY A 787 20.02 -18.06 -11.42
C GLY A 787 19.11 -19.05 -10.71
N ALA A 788 19.67 -19.91 -9.84
CA ALA A 788 18.90 -20.92 -9.12
C ALA A 788 19.51 -21.25 -7.75
N TYR A 789 18.65 -21.59 -6.80
CA TYR A 789 18.99 -22.47 -5.66
C TYR A 789 18.49 -23.87 -5.94
N ASP A 790 19.38 -24.85 -5.83
CA ASP A 790 19.06 -26.24 -6.03
C ASP A 790 18.67 -26.94 -4.72
N MET A 791 17.98 -28.05 -4.82
CA MET A 791 17.67 -28.94 -3.72
C MET A 791 17.92 -30.38 -4.12
N VAL A 792 18.21 -31.21 -3.14
CA VAL A 792 18.43 -32.66 -3.31
C VAL A 792 17.40 -33.42 -2.48
N LEU A 793 16.67 -34.31 -3.10
CA LEU A 793 15.83 -35.30 -2.43
C LEU A 793 16.63 -36.61 -2.25
N PHE A 794 16.80 -37.03 -1.02
CA PHE A 794 17.42 -38.30 -0.64
C PHE A 794 16.35 -39.25 -0.12
N ILE A 795 16.25 -40.42 -0.71
CA ILE A 795 15.39 -41.52 -0.22
C ILE A 795 16.32 -42.68 0.16
N ARG A 796 16.14 -43.21 1.37
CA ARG A 796 16.94 -44.31 1.88
C ARG A 796 16.89 -45.52 0.92
N ASN A 797 17.99 -46.18 0.71
CA ASN A 797 18.14 -47.19 -0.37
C ASN A 797 17.15 -48.34 -0.27
N ASP A 798 16.79 -48.81 0.94
CA ASP A 798 15.80 -49.86 1.16
C ASP A 798 14.38 -49.46 0.71
N LEU A 799 14.11 -48.14 0.64
CA LEU A 799 12.83 -47.55 0.26
C LEU A 799 12.82 -47.06 -1.18
N SER A 800 13.96 -46.85 -1.81
CA SER A 800 14.09 -46.30 -3.16
C SER A 800 13.47 -47.18 -4.27
N THR A 801 13.24 -48.47 -4.01
CA THR A 801 12.46 -49.37 -4.88
C THR A 801 10.97 -49.06 -4.83
N ALA A 802 10.49 -48.48 -3.73
CA ALA A 802 9.09 -48.13 -3.55
C ALA A 802 8.73 -46.83 -4.28
N VAL A 803 9.58 -45.79 -4.14
CA VAL A 803 9.48 -44.52 -4.82
C VAL A 803 10.89 -44.07 -5.22
N LYS A 804 11.11 -43.74 -6.50
CA LYS A 804 12.40 -43.18 -6.94
C LYS A 804 12.46 -41.71 -6.54
N PRO A 805 13.63 -41.25 -6.06
CA PRO A 805 13.79 -39.86 -5.66
C PRO A 805 13.56 -38.82 -6.79
#